data_71a0dd9bd154c4e9de997d7cdec490aa
#
_entry.id   71a0dd9bd154c4e9de997d7cdec490aa
#
_cell.length_a   1.000
_cell.length_b   1.000
_cell.length_c   1.000
_cell.angle_alpha   90.00
_cell.angle_beta   90.00
_cell.angle_gamma   90.00
#
_symmetry.space_group_name_H-M   'P 1'
#
loop_
_entity.id
_entity.type
_entity.pdbx_description
1 polymer ?
#
loop_
_entity_poly.entity_id
_entity_poly.type
_entity_poly.pdbx_seq_one_letter_code
_entity_poly.pdbx_strand_id
1 'polypeptide(L)'
;MNDIKVMNHAADNIRILAAAMVEKANSGHPGGAMGGADFINVLFAEYLVYDPSDPTWTGRDRFFLDPGHMSPMLYAGLALRGYFTLDDLQQFRQWGSVTPGHPELDITRGIENSSGPLGQGHAMAAGAAIAEKFLEARLGKTMMQHKIYAYISDGGIQEEISQGVGRIAGNLGLNNLIMFYDSNDIQLSTECGVVMSEDTEMKYKAWGWNVLKINGNDVAEIRKALDIAQNEKERPTLIIGKTIMGKGALKEDGSNYEHNIKTHGAPLGGEAYINTIKNLGGDPDHAFAFFDDVKELYAKRTEELKKIVAERKSAEQEWRKASPEKAARMDEWFSGNAPKVDWSKVSQKEGSATRVASAACLSVLAEQVPNMICASADLSNSDKTDGFLKKTKSFVRGDFSGAFFQAGVAELTMADMCIGMMLHGGVVTAMGTFFVFSDYMKPAVRMAALMQVPVKFIWTHDAFRVGEDGPTHEPVEQEAQIRLMEKLKNHSGKDSVRVFRPADADETTVCWKLAMENTATPTALILSRQGIAKLPAGNDYEQAAKGAYIVEGSDENPDVILVASGSEVSTLVSGCEALRKEGIKVRIVSAPSEGLFRTQNKEYQEAILPYGIKKFGMTAGLPVTLEGLVGIGPNSKIFGLSSFGFSAPYKVLDEKLGYTGENVYKQVKAFLAE
;
A
#
# COMPACT_ATOMS: atom_id res chain seq x y z
N MET A 1 -30.68 2.86 -21.94
CA MET A 1 -30.71 3.49 -20.60
C MET A 1 -32.04 3.15 -19.95
N ASN A 2 -32.01 2.95 -18.64
CA ASN A 2 -33.20 2.57 -17.87
C ASN A 2 -34.08 3.80 -17.56
N ASP A 3 -35.33 3.56 -17.14
CA ASP A 3 -36.26 4.63 -16.74
C ASP A 3 -35.72 5.39 -15.52
N ILE A 4 -35.77 6.72 -15.52
CA ILE A 4 -35.26 7.57 -14.43
C ILE A 4 -36.00 7.30 -13.12
N LYS A 5 -37.30 6.96 -13.18
CA LYS A 5 -38.07 6.65 -11.96
C LYS A 5 -37.53 5.39 -11.27
N VAL A 6 -37.25 4.34 -12.05
CA VAL A 6 -36.66 3.10 -11.53
C VAL A 6 -35.25 3.36 -10.99
N MET A 7 -34.46 4.20 -11.68
CA MET A 7 -33.12 4.57 -11.20
C MET A 7 -33.15 5.34 -9.87
N ASN A 8 -34.07 6.29 -9.72
CA ASN A 8 -34.26 7.00 -8.45
C ASN A 8 -34.73 6.05 -7.33
N HIS A 9 -35.67 5.15 -7.64
CA HIS A 9 -36.15 4.16 -6.69
C HIS A 9 -35.04 3.18 -6.25
N ALA A 10 -34.15 2.82 -7.15
CA ALA A 10 -32.97 2.01 -6.82
C ALA A 10 -31.99 2.77 -5.91
N ALA A 11 -31.80 4.06 -6.13
CA ALA A 11 -31.00 4.89 -5.23
C ALA A 11 -31.66 5.01 -3.85
N ASP A 12 -32.99 5.13 -3.77
CA ASP A 12 -33.73 5.13 -2.50
C ASP A 12 -33.63 3.78 -1.79
N ASN A 13 -33.62 2.66 -2.52
CA ASN A 13 -33.36 1.35 -1.93
C ASN A 13 -31.96 1.26 -1.30
N ILE A 14 -30.92 1.81 -1.96
CA ILE A 14 -29.56 1.91 -1.39
C ILE A 14 -29.58 2.76 -0.12
N ARG A 15 -30.27 3.90 -0.09
CA ARG A 15 -30.42 4.78 1.08
C ARG A 15 -31.05 4.05 2.25
N ILE A 16 -32.15 3.33 2.00
CA ILE A 16 -32.86 2.53 3.01
C ILE A 16 -31.92 1.48 3.63
N LEU A 17 -31.25 0.70 2.80
CA LEU A 17 -30.32 -0.32 3.25
C LEU A 17 -29.14 0.28 4.06
N ALA A 18 -28.59 1.41 3.58
CA ALA A 18 -27.51 2.11 4.28
C ALA A 18 -27.95 2.62 5.66
N ALA A 19 -29.12 3.27 5.74
CA ALA A 19 -29.67 3.72 7.01
C ALA A 19 -29.99 2.54 7.94
N ALA A 20 -30.57 1.45 7.42
CA ALA A 20 -30.90 0.26 8.19
C ALA A 20 -29.68 -0.47 8.76
N MET A 21 -28.58 -0.57 7.98
CA MET A 21 -27.31 -1.13 8.47
C MET A 21 -26.76 -0.33 9.66
N VAL A 22 -26.74 0.99 9.55
CA VAL A 22 -26.23 1.88 10.58
C VAL A 22 -27.13 1.86 11.83
N GLU A 23 -28.45 1.89 11.63
CA GLU A 23 -29.42 1.82 12.74
C GLU A 23 -29.30 0.50 13.51
N LYS A 24 -29.29 -0.65 12.81
CA LYS A 24 -29.17 -1.97 13.43
C LYS A 24 -27.85 -2.14 14.19
N ALA A 25 -26.74 -1.63 13.63
CA ALA A 25 -25.43 -1.66 14.28
C ALA A 25 -25.31 -0.64 15.44
N ASN A 26 -26.27 0.28 15.56
CA ASN A 26 -26.20 1.46 16.43
C ASN A 26 -24.86 2.22 16.29
N SER A 27 -24.28 2.20 15.10
CA SER A 27 -22.96 2.77 14.82
C SER A 27 -22.73 2.86 13.31
N GLY A 28 -22.22 3.99 12.82
CA GLY A 28 -21.85 4.15 11.41
C GLY A 28 -22.15 5.55 10.89
N HIS A 29 -22.05 5.70 9.56
CA HIS A 29 -22.13 6.97 8.85
C HIS A 29 -23.22 6.89 7.76
N PRO A 30 -24.47 7.24 8.06
CA PRO A 30 -25.55 7.12 7.08
C PRO A 30 -25.57 8.26 6.06
N GLY A 31 -25.21 9.48 6.46
CA GLY A 31 -25.50 10.68 5.67
C GLY A 31 -24.79 10.75 4.32
N GLY A 32 -23.47 10.53 4.29
CA GLY A 32 -22.71 10.45 3.04
C GLY A 32 -23.17 9.27 2.17
N ALA A 33 -23.41 8.10 2.80
CA ALA A 33 -23.91 6.92 2.11
C ALA A 33 -25.26 7.15 1.42
N MET A 34 -26.15 7.91 2.06
CA MET A 34 -27.43 8.31 1.48
C MET A 34 -27.25 9.35 0.35
N GLY A 35 -26.31 10.29 0.52
CA GLY A 35 -26.00 11.32 -0.47
C GLY A 35 -25.45 10.76 -1.79
N GLY A 36 -24.55 9.77 -1.70
CA GLY A 36 -23.87 9.18 -2.86
C GLY A 36 -24.66 8.08 -3.59
N ALA A 37 -25.83 7.71 -3.10
CA ALA A 37 -26.60 6.57 -3.61
C ALA A 37 -26.98 6.71 -5.10
N ASP A 38 -27.26 7.91 -5.60
CA ASP A 38 -27.60 8.12 -7.02
C ASP A 38 -26.41 7.80 -7.92
N PHE A 39 -25.21 8.31 -7.58
CA PHE A 39 -24.02 8.06 -8.39
C PHE A 39 -23.64 6.58 -8.41
N ILE A 40 -23.57 5.93 -7.23
CA ILE A 40 -23.18 4.52 -7.17
C ILE A 40 -24.19 3.63 -7.92
N ASN A 41 -25.49 3.94 -7.82
CA ASN A 41 -26.51 3.21 -8.55
C ASN A 41 -26.35 3.36 -10.07
N VAL A 42 -26.18 4.59 -10.58
CA VAL A 42 -25.97 4.82 -12.02
C VAL A 42 -24.72 4.11 -12.51
N LEU A 43 -23.61 4.23 -11.76
CA LEU A 43 -22.36 3.57 -12.10
C LEU A 43 -22.51 2.05 -12.20
N PHE A 44 -23.12 1.41 -11.19
CA PHE A 44 -23.22 -0.05 -11.11
C PHE A 44 -24.28 -0.62 -12.06
N ALA A 45 -25.42 0.08 -12.21
CA ALA A 45 -26.52 -0.40 -13.03
C ALA A 45 -26.32 -0.16 -14.53
N GLU A 46 -25.42 0.77 -14.95
CA GLU A 46 -25.34 1.15 -16.36
C GLU A 46 -23.93 1.20 -16.95
N TYR A 47 -22.92 1.52 -16.18
CA TYR A 47 -21.57 1.83 -16.71
C TYR A 47 -20.51 0.80 -16.35
N LEU A 48 -20.35 0.46 -15.08
CA LEU A 48 -19.26 -0.41 -14.62
C LEU A 48 -19.37 -1.80 -15.30
N VAL A 49 -18.28 -2.22 -15.93
CA VAL A 49 -18.20 -3.53 -16.60
C VAL A 49 -17.47 -4.52 -15.69
N TYR A 50 -18.13 -5.59 -15.33
CA TYR A 50 -17.63 -6.68 -14.53
C TYR A 50 -18.25 -8.00 -14.98
N ASP A 51 -17.64 -9.13 -14.61
CA ASP A 51 -18.26 -10.43 -14.84
C ASP A 51 -19.13 -10.82 -13.63
N PRO A 52 -20.46 -10.92 -13.79
CA PRO A 52 -21.32 -11.31 -12.67
C PRO A 52 -21.04 -12.69 -12.09
N SER A 53 -20.39 -13.58 -12.89
CA SER A 53 -20.04 -14.94 -12.47
C SER A 53 -18.61 -15.08 -11.97
N ASP A 54 -17.74 -14.09 -12.23
CA ASP A 54 -16.33 -14.09 -11.84
C ASP A 54 -15.86 -12.68 -11.45
N PRO A 55 -16.01 -12.30 -10.17
CA PRO A 55 -15.57 -10.99 -9.70
C PRO A 55 -14.05 -10.78 -9.81
N THR A 56 -13.27 -11.84 -10.03
CA THR A 56 -11.82 -11.76 -10.17
C THR A 56 -11.36 -11.58 -11.62
N TRP A 57 -12.28 -11.61 -12.60
CA TRP A 57 -11.95 -11.45 -14.01
C TRP A 57 -11.05 -10.24 -14.27
N THR A 58 -9.90 -10.45 -14.90
CA THR A 58 -8.85 -9.44 -15.08
C THR A 58 -9.29 -8.27 -15.96
N GLY A 59 -10.22 -8.48 -16.91
CA GLY A 59 -10.74 -7.47 -17.82
C GLY A 59 -11.88 -6.59 -17.25
N ARG A 60 -12.19 -6.70 -15.94
CA ARG A 60 -13.21 -5.86 -15.30
C ARG A 60 -12.75 -4.43 -15.11
N ASP A 61 -13.68 -3.50 -15.13
CA ASP A 61 -13.48 -2.16 -14.59
C ASP A 61 -13.26 -2.28 -13.06
N ARG A 62 -12.54 -1.33 -12.48
CA ARG A 62 -12.27 -1.32 -11.03
C ARG A 62 -12.87 -0.10 -10.37
N PHE A 63 -13.43 -0.29 -9.19
CA PHE A 63 -14.01 0.77 -8.38
C PHE A 63 -13.33 0.86 -7.02
N PHE A 64 -12.70 1.98 -6.71
CA PHE A 64 -12.04 2.27 -5.45
C PHE A 64 -12.89 3.24 -4.62
N LEU A 65 -13.22 2.86 -3.40
CA LEU A 65 -13.86 3.74 -2.43
C LEU A 65 -12.79 4.38 -1.53
N ASP A 66 -12.66 5.71 -1.58
CA ASP A 66 -11.76 6.45 -0.68
C ASP A 66 -12.40 6.71 0.69
N PRO A 67 -13.63 7.27 0.80
CA PRO A 67 -14.27 7.50 2.09
C PRO A 67 -14.84 6.19 2.67
N GLY A 68 -13.98 5.40 3.31
CA GLY A 68 -14.37 4.09 3.84
C GLY A 68 -15.54 4.11 4.82
N HIS A 69 -15.79 5.24 5.48
CA HIS A 69 -16.96 5.42 6.33
C HIS A 69 -18.29 5.36 5.56
N MET A 70 -18.27 5.57 4.22
CA MET A 70 -19.43 5.38 3.35
C MET A 70 -19.64 3.91 2.93
N SER A 71 -19.02 2.97 3.61
CA SER A 71 -19.18 1.52 3.40
C SER A 71 -20.63 1.04 3.27
N PRO A 72 -21.63 1.59 3.99
CA PRO A 72 -23.02 1.16 3.80
C PRO A 72 -23.54 1.37 2.38
N MET A 73 -23.15 2.45 1.71
CA MET A 73 -23.48 2.68 0.29
C MET A 73 -22.86 1.60 -0.61
N LEU A 74 -21.57 1.32 -0.39
CA LEU A 74 -20.87 0.30 -1.17
C LEU A 74 -21.48 -1.09 -0.99
N TYR A 75 -21.72 -1.50 0.27
CA TYR A 75 -22.30 -2.82 0.55
C TYR A 75 -23.71 -2.97 0.00
N ALA A 76 -24.56 -1.93 0.13
CA ALA A 76 -25.89 -1.93 -0.47
C ALA A 76 -25.84 -2.06 -2.01
N GLY A 77 -24.95 -1.31 -2.67
CA GLY A 77 -24.74 -1.41 -4.11
C GLY A 77 -24.21 -2.78 -4.54
N LEU A 78 -23.25 -3.34 -3.79
CA LEU A 78 -22.71 -4.68 -4.05
C LEU A 78 -23.73 -5.80 -3.77
N ALA A 79 -24.63 -5.60 -2.81
CA ALA A 79 -25.73 -6.53 -2.57
C ALA A 79 -26.72 -6.56 -3.74
N LEU A 80 -27.05 -5.40 -4.33
CA LEU A 80 -27.87 -5.32 -5.55
C LEU A 80 -27.18 -6.01 -6.75
N ARG A 81 -25.83 -6.04 -6.77
CA ARG A 81 -25.06 -6.79 -7.76
C ARG A 81 -24.96 -8.29 -7.46
N GLY A 82 -25.46 -8.75 -6.30
CA GLY A 82 -25.46 -10.15 -5.89
C GLY A 82 -24.19 -10.61 -5.17
N TYR A 83 -23.28 -9.71 -4.75
CA TYR A 83 -22.05 -10.07 -4.05
C TYR A 83 -22.21 -10.14 -2.52
N PHE A 84 -23.27 -9.55 -1.98
CA PHE A 84 -23.68 -9.66 -0.58
C PHE A 84 -25.13 -10.08 -0.48
N THR A 85 -25.46 -10.82 0.56
CA THR A 85 -26.85 -11.13 0.92
C THR A 85 -27.41 -10.05 1.84
N LEU A 86 -28.74 -10.00 1.99
CA LEU A 86 -29.36 -9.13 2.98
C LEU A 86 -28.96 -9.50 4.41
N ASP A 87 -28.67 -10.77 4.66
CA ASP A 87 -28.18 -11.24 5.96
C ASP A 87 -26.77 -10.72 6.24
N ASP A 88 -25.89 -10.65 5.23
CA ASP A 88 -24.57 -10.03 5.36
C ASP A 88 -24.70 -8.55 5.75
N LEU A 89 -25.64 -7.81 5.13
CA LEU A 89 -25.88 -6.40 5.46
C LEU A 89 -26.36 -6.24 6.90
N GLN A 90 -27.19 -7.18 7.39
CA GLN A 90 -27.67 -7.17 8.77
C GLN A 90 -26.55 -7.42 9.79
N GLN A 91 -25.41 -7.97 9.38
CA GLN A 91 -24.22 -8.20 10.22
C GLN A 91 -23.20 -7.04 10.13
N PHE A 92 -23.59 -5.88 9.59
CA PHE A 92 -22.72 -4.71 9.51
C PHE A 92 -22.08 -4.39 10.86
N ARG A 93 -20.74 -4.24 10.87
CA ARG A 93 -19.92 -3.97 12.08
C ARG A 93 -19.96 -5.05 13.17
N GLN A 94 -20.41 -6.26 12.87
CA GLN A 94 -20.37 -7.36 13.83
C GLN A 94 -19.05 -8.14 13.73
N TRP A 95 -18.66 -8.79 14.83
CA TRP A 95 -17.45 -9.59 14.86
C TRP A 95 -17.49 -10.72 13.82
N GLY A 96 -16.45 -10.78 13.00
CA GLY A 96 -16.31 -11.81 11.96
C GLY A 96 -17.24 -11.63 10.75
N SER A 97 -17.98 -10.52 10.66
CA SER A 97 -18.83 -10.26 9.51
C SER A 97 -18.00 -9.87 8.27
N VAL A 98 -18.58 -10.13 7.09
CA VAL A 98 -18.00 -9.72 5.80
C VAL A 98 -18.32 -8.26 5.43
N THR A 99 -19.02 -7.54 6.32
CA THR A 99 -19.37 -6.12 6.20
C THR A 99 -18.80 -5.29 7.35
N PRO A 100 -17.43 -5.20 7.46
CA PRO A 100 -16.79 -4.38 8.48
C PRO A 100 -17.16 -2.90 8.33
N GLY A 101 -16.91 -2.11 9.37
CA GLY A 101 -17.29 -0.69 9.41
C GLY A 101 -16.66 0.18 8.34
N HIS A 102 -15.48 -0.19 7.87
CA HIS A 102 -14.79 0.35 6.69
C HIS A 102 -14.43 -0.83 5.79
N PRO A 103 -14.51 -0.73 4.47
CA PRO A 103 -14.26 -1.87 3.60
C PRO A 103 -12.84 -2.40 3.73
N GLU A 104 -12.71 -3.70 3.77
CA GLU A 104 -11.44 -4.42 3.65
C GLU A 104 -11.35 -5.07 2.27
N LEU A 105 -10.15 -5.14 1.72
CA LEU A 105 -9.89 -5.73 0.40
C LEU A 105 -10.51 -7.14 0.31
N ASP A 106 -11.47 -7.30 -0.60
CA ASP A 106 -12.10 -8.58 -0.93
C ASP A 106 -12.59 -8.58 -2.37
N ILE A 107 -11.69 -8.92 -3.28
CA ILE A 107 -11.99 -8.93 -4.72
C ILE A 107 -13.11 -9.91 -5.04
N THR A 108 -13.25 -11.00 -4.26
CA THR A 108 -14.30 -12.01 -4.47
C THR A 108 -15.71 -11.44 -4.21
N ARG A 109 -15.80 -10.34 -3.48
CA ARG A 109 -17.04 -9.57 -3.24
C ARG A 109 -17.05 -8.21 -3.91
N GLY A 110 -16.09 -7.95 -4.83
CA GLY A 110 -16.03 -6.69 -5.60
C GLY A 110 -15.49 -5.49 -4.85
N ILE A 111 -14.74 -5.70 -3.76
CA ILE A 111 -14.05 -4.65 -3.00
C ILE A 111 -12.58 -4.62 -3.41
N GLU A 112 -12.17 -3.55 -4.12
CA GLU A 112 -10.86 -3.43 -4.75
C GLU A 112 -9.75 -2.90 -3.81
N ASN A 113 -10.11 -2.32 -2.66
CA ASN A 113 -9.16 -1.79 -1.68
C ASN A 113 -9.72 -1.79 -0.27
N SER A 114 -8.86 -1.94 0.73
CA SER A 114 -9.20 -1.50 2.07
C SER A 114 -9.20 0.02 2.11
N SER A 115 -10.17 0.60 2.81
CA SER A 115 -10.38 2.03 2.90
C SER A 115 -10.60 2.46 4.35
N GLY A 116 -10.39 3.74 4.65
CA GLY A 116 -10.53 4.28 6.01
C GLY A 116 -9.64 5.50 6.19
N PRO A 117 -8.32 5.41 6.03
CA PRO A 117 -7.46 6.59 5.88
C PRO A 117 -7.84 7.33 4.59
N LEU A 118 -8.43 8.52 4.73
CA LEU A 118 -8.84 9.34 3.60
C LEU A 118 -7.64 9.72 2.71
N GLY A 119 -7.86 9.85 1.42
CA GLY A 119 -6.82 10.17 0.45
C GLY A 119 -6.12 8.94 -0.15
N GLN A 120 -5.96 7.86 0.61
CA GLN A 120 -5.20 6.69 0.14
C GLN A 120 -5.97 5.86 -0.91
N GLY A 121 -7.31 5.78 -0.80
CA GLY A 121 -8.12 4.99 -1.73
C GLY A 121 -8.02 5.48 -3.18
N HIS A 122 -8.14 6.79 -3.40
CA HIS A 122 -8.02 7.32 -4.76
C HIS A 122 -6.55 7.42 -5.25
N ALA A 123 -5.56 7.47 -4.34
CA ALA A 123 -4.17 7.29 -4.71
C ALA A 123 -3.92 5.87 -5.26
N MET A 124 -4.49 4.85 -4.62
CA MET A 124 -4.46 3.47 -5.14
C MET A 124 -5.19 3.36 -6.49
N ALA A 125 -6.33 4.04 -6.68
CA ALA A 125 -7.01 4.09 -7.97
C ALA A 125 -6.13 4.69 -9.08
N ALA A 126 -5.43 5.79 -8.80
CA ALA A 126 -4.49 6.38 -9.76
C ALA A 126 -3.32 5.43 -10.08
N GLY A 127 -2.83 4.70 -9.09
CA GLY A 127 -1.84 3.63 -9.28
C GLY A 127 -2.36 2.52 -10.18
N ALA A 128 -3.58 2.04 -9.96
CA ALA A 128 -4.22 1.05 -10.81
C ALA A 128 -4.36 1.53 -12.27
N ALA A 129 -4.65 2.83 -12.46
CA ALA A 129 -4.70 3.44 -13.79
C ALA A 129 -3.34 3.47 -14.49
N ILE A 130 -2.24 3.69 -13.76
CA ILE A 130 -0.87 3.57 -14.29
C ILE A 130 -0.58 2.12 -14.69
N ALA A 131 -0.94 1.14 -13.85
CA ALA A 131 -0.71 -0.28 -14.16
C ALA A 131 -1.46 -0.72 -15.43
N GLU A 132 -2.70 -0.28 -15.61
CA GLU A 132 -3.45 -0.56 -16.83
C GLU A 132 -2.74 -0.01 -18.06
N LYS A 133 -2.28 1.26 -18.04
CA LYS A 133 -1.53 1.87 -19.15
C LYS A 133 -0.19 1.18 -19.41
N PHE A 134 0.52 0.80 -18.37
CA PHE A 134 1.76 0.04 -18.48
C PHE A 134 1.55 -1.33 -19.14
N LEU A 135 0.48 -2.04 -18.76
CA LEU A 135 0.12 -3.34 -19.34
C LEU A 135 -0.44 -3.18 -20.76
N GLU A 136 -1.22 -2.11 -21.04
CA GLU A 136 -1.68 -1.77 -22.39
C GLU A 136 -0.50 -1.65 -23.36
N ALA A 137 0.58 -0.96 -22.96
CA ALA A 137 1.78 -0.78 -23.78
C ALA A 137 2.50 -2.11 -24.10
N ARG A 138 2.33 -3.14 -23.29
CA ARG A 138 2.97 -4.47 -23.42
C ARG A 138 2.07 -5.52 -24.07
N LEU A 139 0.84 -5.62 -23.62
CA LEU A 139 -0.10 -6.64 -24.05
C LEU A 139 -0.95 -6.17 -25.23
N GLY A 140 -1.20 -4.87 -25.31
CA GLY A 140 -2.02 -4.23 -26.33
C GLY A 140 -3.42 -3.86 -25.81
N LYS A 141 -4.05 -2.92 -26.54
CA LYS A 141 -5.30 -2.31 -26.15
C LYS A 141 -6.49 -3.29 -26.10
N THR A 142 -6.48 -4.35 -26.91
CA THR A 142 -7.55 -5.35 -26.88
C THR A 142 -7.71 -5.99 -25.51
N MET A 143 -6.59 -6.15 -24.77
CA MET A 143 -6.59 -6.77 -23.44
C MET A 143 -6.78 -5.76 -22.32
N MET A 144 -6.26 -4.53 -22.51
CA MET A 144 -6.25 -3.47 -21.51
C MET A 144 -7.11 -2.30 -21.98
N GLN A 145 -8.41 -2.33 -21.70
CA GLN A 145 -9.38 -1.29 -22.10
C GLN A 145 -10.39 -0.94 -21.01
N HIS A 146 -10.16 -1.43 -19.82
CA HIS A 146 -11.03 -1.17 -18.69
C HIS A 146 -10.76 0.21 -18.06
N LYS A 147 -11.75 0.73 -17.36
CA LYS A 147 -11.68 2.00 -16.64
C LYS A 147 -11.44 1.76 -15.15
N ILE A 148 -10.83 2.76 -14.53
CA ILE A 148 -10.63 2.83 -13.09
C ILE A 148 -11.49 3.97 -12.57
N TYR A 149 -12.38 3.65 -11.64
CA TYR A 149 -13.26 4.60 -10.98
C TYR A 149 -12.82 4.81 -9.54
N ALA A 150 -12.87 6.04 -9.06
CA ALA A 150 -12.68 6.37 -7.66
C ALA A 150 -13.82 7.27 -7.17
N TYR A 151 -14.26 7.02 -5.94
CA TYR A 151 -15.20 7.88 -5.23
C TYR A 151 -14.47 8.56 -4.08
N ILE A 152 -14.50 9.89 -4.03
CA ILE A 152 -13.85 10.70 -2.99
C ILE A 152 -14.85 11.66 -2.34
N SER A 153 -14.54 12.08 -1.10
CA SER A 153 -15.39 12.97 -0.30
C SER A 153 -14.73 14.32 -0.04
N ASP A 154 -15.44 15.23 0.61
CA ASP A 154 -14.90 16.52 1.05
C ASP A 154 -13.65 16.36 1.92
N GLY A 155 -13.64 15.41 2.85
CA GLY A 155 -12.44 15.10 3.63
C GLY A 155 -11.31 14.52 2.78
N GLY A 156 -11.64 13.63 1.84
CA GLY A 156 -10.66 13.04 0.93
C GLY A 156 -9.96 14.05 0.04
N ILE A 157 -10.68 15.08 -0.47
CA ILE A 157 -10.10 16.11 -1.32
C ILE A 157 -9.16 17.06 -0.57
N GLN A 158 -9.31 17.17 0.75
CA GLN A 158 -8.50 18.04 1.62
C GLN A 158 -7.14 17.42 1.98
N GLU A 159 -7.05 16.10 1.98
CA GLU A 159 -5.80 15.40 2.33
C GLU A 159 -4.62 15.83 1.43
N GLU A 160 -3.42 15.98 2.02
CA GLU A 160 -2.21 16.37 1.29
C GLU A 160 -1.86 15.38 0.18
N ILE A 161 -2.09 14.09 0.40
CA ILE A 161 -1.88 13.05 -0.62
C ILE A 161 -2.73 13.31 -1.88
N SER A 162 -3.90 13.90 -1.73
CA SER A 162 -4.82 14.22 -2.84
C SER A 162 -4.23 15.27 -3.80
N GLN A 163 -3.39 16.17 -3.28
CA GLN A 163 -2.63 17.13 -4.09
C GLN A 163 -1.60 16.40 -4.97
N GLY A 164 -0.90 15.42 -4.39
CA GLY A 164 0.03 14.54 -5.10
C GLY A 164 -0.66 13.76 -6.22
N VAL A 165 -1.80 13.12 -5.90
CA VAL A 165 -2.61 12.37 -6.87
C VAL A 165 -3.06 13.26 -8.03
N GLY A 166 -3.66 14.42 -7.72
CA GLY A 166 -4.17 15.37 -8.72
C GLY A 166 -3.07 15.80 -9.70
N ARG A 167 -1.91 16.22 -9.15
CA ARG A 167 -0.73 16.65 -9.92
C ARG A 167 -0.19 15.51 -10.80
N ILE A 168 0.03 14.33 -10.26
CA ILE A 168 0.67 13.22 -10.97
C ILE A 168 -0.27 12.66 -12.05
N ALA A 169 -1.52 12.39 -11.73
CA ALA A 169 -2.49 11.85 -12.69
C ALA A 169 -2.73 12.82 -13.86
N GLY A 170 -2.85 14.12 -13.58
CA GLY A 170 -2.96 15.15 -14.61
C GLY A 170 -1.71 15.26 -15.48
N ASN A 171 -0.52 15.23 -14.88
CA ASN A 171 0.76 15.25 -15.61
C ASN A 171 0.92 14.05 -16.54
N LEU A 172 0.59 12.85 -16.07
CA LEU A 172 0.68 11.61 -16.86
C LEU A 172 -0.47 11.46 -17.88
N GLY A 173 -1.55 12.24 -17.74
CA GLY A 173 -2.71 12.16 -18.64
C GLY A 173 -3.45 10.83 -18.52
N LEU A 174 -3.76 10.38 -17.30
CA LEU A 174 -4.40 9.08 -17.04
C LEU A 174 -5.88 9.08 -17.47
N ASN A 175 -6.14 9.02 -18.77
CA ASN A 175 -7.49 9.09 -19.36
C ASN A 175 -8.40 7.88 -19.06
N ASN A 176 -7.87 6.87 -18.42
CA ASN A 176 -8.58 5.71 -17.90
C ASN A 176 -9.04 5.88 -16.45
N LEU A 177 -8.65 6.98 -15.77
CA LEU A 177 -9.07 7.33 -14.41
C LEU A 177 -10.25 8.29 -14.43
N ILE A 178 -11.35 7.89 -13.77
CA ILE A 178 -12.57 8.69 -13.59
C ILE A 178 -12.83 8.80 -12.09
N MET A 179 -12.76 10.01 -11.55
CA MET A 179 -13.02 10.28 -10.15
C MET A 179 -14.33 11.03 -9.97
N PHE A 180 -15.17 10.56 -9.04
CA PHE A 180 -16.34 11.29 -8.59
C PHE A 180 -16.03 11.92 -7.22
N TYR A 181 -16.12 13.23 -7.15
CA TYR A 181 -16.00 13.98 -5.90
C TYR A 181 -17.40 14.31 -5.38
N ASP A 182 -17.76 13.69 -4.27
CA ASP A 182 -18.97 13.93 -3.50
C ASP A 182 -18.81 15.24 -2.71
N SER A 183 -19.24 16.33 -3.31
CA SER A 183 -19.18 17.67 -2.76
C SER A 183 -20.50 17.99 -2.05
N ASN A 184 -20.62 17.61 -0.79
CA ASN A 184 -21.85 17.79 0.00
C ASN A 184 -21.76 18.88 1.06
N ASP A 185 -20.58 19.53 1.20
CA ASP A 185 -20.25 20.62 2.11
C ASP A 185 -20.26 20.26 3.61
N ILE A 186 -20.49 19.01 3.99
CA ILE A 186 -20.63 18.58 5.38
C ILE A 186 -19.53 17.58 5.76
N GLN A 187 -18.84 17.87 6.85
CA GLN A 187 -17.85 16.99 7.46
C GLN A 187 -18.36 16.47 8.82
N LEU A 188 -17.55 15.64 9.50
CA LEU A 188 -17.94 15.04 10.77
C LEU A 188 -18.22 16.07 11.88
N SER A 189 -17.45 17.16 11.93
CA SER A 189 -17.51 18.16 13.00
C SER A 189 -17.82 19.56 12.53
N THR A 190 -17.83 19.83 11.22
CA THR A 190 -18.01 21.20 10.68
C THR A 190 -18.49 21.18 9.23
N GLU A 191 -18.87 22.35 8.72
CA GLU A 191 -19.07 22.57 7.28
C GLU A 191 -17.73 22.81 6.58
N CYS A 192 -17.61 22.40 5.32
CA CYS A 192 -16.38 22.53 4.54
C CYS A 192 -15.91 23.98 4.42
N GLY A 193 -16.83 24.94 4.27
CA GLY A 193 -16.51 26.37 4.17
C GLY A 193 -15.78 26.97 5.37
N VAL A 194 -15.74 26.27 6.52
CA VAL A 194 -14.96 26.69 7.70
C VAL A 194 -13.46 26.41 7.52
N VAL A 195 -13.12 25.36 6.75
CA VAL A 195 -11.72 24.86 6.64
C VAL A 195 -11.16 24.93 5.22
N MET A 196 -12.01 25.11 4.21
CA MET A 196 -11.60 25.09 2.80
C MET A 196 -12.28 26.22 2.03
N SER A 197 -11.48 27.07 1.39
CA SER A 197 -11.96 28.19 0.56
C SER A 197 -11.48 28.11 -0.90
N GLU A 198 -10.74 27.05 -1.25
CA GLU A 198 -10.17 26.88 -2.58
C GLU A 198 -11.20 26.46 -3.64
N ASP A 199 -11.01 26.91 -4.87
CA ASP A 199 -11.78 26.43 -6.02
C ASP A 199 -11.19 25.12 -6.56
N THR A 200 -11.79 24.00 -6.16
CA THR A 200 -11.36 22.66 -6.57
C THR A 200 -11.43 22.48 -8.10
N GLU A 201 -12.40 23.07 -8.77
CA GLU A 201 -12.51 23.01 -10.24
C GLU A 201 -11.30 23.67 -10.90
N MET A 202 -10.97 24.90 -10.49
CA MET A 202 -9.79 25.61 -11.02
C MET A 202 -8.49 24.86 -10.71
N LYS A 203 -8.35 24.35 -9.50
CA LYS A 203 -7.18 23.58 -9.06
C LYS A 203 -6.93 22.35 -9.93
N TYR A 204 -7.93 21.51 -10.15
CA TYR A 204 -7.80 20.32 -10.98
C TYR A 204 -7.62 20.65 -12.47
N LYS A 205 -8.29 21.70 -12.98
CA LYS A 205 -8.04 22.19 -14.34
C LYS A 205 -6.59 22.66 -14.52
N ALA A 206 -6.01 23.33 -13.54
CA ALA A 206 -4.59 23.75 -13.57
C ALA A 206 -3.64 22.54 -13.59
N TRP A 207 -4.01 21.41 -13.01
CA TRP A 207 -3.26 20.14 -13.10
C TRP A 207 -3.51 19.38 -14.41
N GLY A 208 -4.36 19.89 -15.29
CA GLY A 208 -4.59 19.28 -16.63
C GLY A 208 -5.68 18.22 -16.64
N TRP A 209 -6.62 18.23 -15.67
CA TRP A 209 -7.78 17.35 -15.65
C TRP A 209 -8.91 17.86 -16.53
N ASN A 210 -9.72 16.94 -17.06
CA ASN A 210 -11.08 17.23 -17.51
C ASN A 210 -12.00 17.32 -16.29
N VAL A 211 -12.61 18.49 -16.05
CA VAL A 211 -13.43 18.72 -14.85
C VAL A 211 -14.85 19.03 -15.23
N LEU A 212 -15.79 18.27 -14.68
CA LEU A 212 -17.24 18.39 -14.92
C LEU A 212 -17.93 18.70 -13.59
N LYS A 213 -18.82 19.70 -13.58
CA LYS A 213 -19.66 20.01 -12.40
C LYS A 213 -21.10 19.63 -12.71
N ILE A 214 -21.73 18.89 -11.81
CA ILE A 214 -23.07 18.37 -11.97
C ILE A 214 -23.86 18.43 -10.65
N ASN A 215 -25.18 18.34 -10.76
CA ASN A 215 -26.00 17.88 -9.65
C ASN A 215 -25.75 16.37 -9.46
N GLY A 216 -25.02 16.02 -8.40
CA GLY A 216 -24.62 14.63 -8.08
C GLY A 216 -25.80 13.72 -7.67
N ASN A 217 -27.01 14.29 -7.55
CA ASN A 217 -28.25 13.56 -7.28
C ASN A 217 -29.23 13.55 -8.47
N ASP A 218 -28.80 13.98 -9.66
CA ASP A 218 -29.59 13.92 -10.89
C ASP A 218 -29.06 12.83 -11.82
N VAL A 219 -29.88 11.80 -12.06
CA VAL A 219 -29.53 10.65 -12.90
C VAL A 219 -29.12 11.06 -14.32
N ALA A 220 -29.78 12.06 -14.92
CA ALA A 220 -29.51 12.49 -16.29
C ALA A 220 -28.16 13.24 -16.37
N GLU A 221 -27.86 14.08 -15.39
CA GLU A 221 -26.56 14.77 -15.30
C GLU A 221 -25.41 13.80 -15.02
N ILE A 222 -25.59 12.81 -14.11
CA ILE A 222 -24.61 11.77 -13.85
C ILE A 222 -24.31 10.97 -15.12
N ARG A 223 -25.32 10.52 -15.85
CA ARG A 223 -25.16 9.81 -17.13
C ARG A 223 -24.35 10.63 -18.13
N LYS A 224 -24.74 11.89 -18.34
CA LYS A 224 -24.04 12.79 -19.26
C LYS A 224 -22.55 12.96 -18.86
N ALA A 225 -22.26 13.11 -17.59
CA ALA A 225 -20.89 13.24 -17.10
C ALA A 225 -20.08 11.96 -17.32
N LEU A 226 -20.65 10.80 -17.04
CA LEU A 226 -20.00 9.50 -17.26
C LEU A 226 -19.77 9.23 -18.76
N ASP A 227 -20.72 9.58 -19.63
CA ASP A 227 -20.55 9.47 -21.09
C ASP A 227 -19.36 10.33 -21.57
N ILE A 228 -19.25 11.57 -21.09
CA ILE A 228 -18.11 12.45 -21.42
C ILE A 228 -16.80 11.85 -20.88
N ALA A 229 -16.80 11.39 -19.62
CA ALA A 229 -15.61 10.83 -18.97
C ALA A 229 -15.11 9.55 -19.67
N GLN A 230 -16.00 8.65 -20.08
CA GLN A 230 -15.63 7.43 -20.81
C GLN A 230 -15.03 7.71 -22.18
N ASN A 231 -15.43 8.81 -22.81
CA ASN A 231 -14.96 9.23 -24.12
C ASN A 231 -13.74 10.16 -24.09
N GLU A 232 -13.31 10.64 -22.92
CA GLU A 232 -12.07 11.43 -22.79
C GLU A 232 -10.84 10.57 -23.15
N LYS A 233 -9.94 11.12 -24.01
CA LYS A 233 -8.81 10.37 -24.58
C LYS A 233 -7.43 10.81 -24.08
N GLU A 234 -7.35 11.94 -23.39
CA GLU A 234 -6.05 12.57 -23.08
C GLU A 234 -5.84 12.84 -21.59
N ARG A 235 -6.93 12.97 -20.82
CA ARG A 235 -6.88 13.50 -19.45
C ARG A 235 -7.65 12.62 -18.48
N PRO A 236 -7.26 12.52 -17.21
CA PRO A 236 -8.14 12.01 -16.17
C PRO A 236 -9.36 12.93 -16.03
N THR A 237 -10.49 12.37 -15.62
CA THR A 237 -11.73 13.15 -15.42
C THR A 237 -12.08 13.21 -13.94
N LEU A 238 -12.32 14.44 -13.46
CA LEU A 238 -12.96 14.71 -12.17
C LEU A 238 -14.39 15.14 -12.40
N ILE A 239 -15.35 14.41 -11.84
CA ILE A 239 -16.77 14.78 -11.80
C ILE A 239 -17.04 15.34 -10.40
N ILE A 240 -17.23 16.65 -10.28
CA ILE A 240 -17.63 17.31 -9.04
C ILE A 240 -19.16 17.23 -8.97
N GLY A 241 -19.65 16.27 -8.18
CA GLY A 241 -21.08 16.07 -7.96
C GLY A 241 -21.54 16.79 -6.70
N LYS A 242 -22.36 17.83 -6.86
CA LYS A 242 -23.03 18.45 -5.72
C LYS A 242 -24.11 17.51 -5.22
N THR A 243 -23.92 16.95 -4.03
CA THR A 243 -24.84 16.00 -3.41
C THR A 243 -25.45 16.56 -2.13
N ILE A 244 -26.41 15.83 -1.59
CA ILE A 244 -27.14 16.19 -0.37
C ILE A 244 -26.76 15.23 0.73
N MET A 245 -26.04 15.73 1.76
CA MET A 245 -25.76 14.94 2.97
C MET A 245 -27.09 14.49 3.61
N GLY A 246 -27.24 13.16 3.81
CA GLY A 246 -28.46 12.61 4.39
C GLY A 246 -29.70 12.77 3.51
N LYS A 247 -29.56 12.68 2.16
CA LYS A 247 -30.68 12.84 1.22
C LYS A 247 -31.87 11.97 1.57
N GLY A 248 -33.03 12.58 1.75
CA GLY A 248 -34.28 11.94 2.13
C GLY A 248 -34.45 11.75 3.66
N ALA A 249 -33.49 12.15 4.48
CA ALA A 249 -33.60 12.02 5.94
C ALA A 249 -34.59 13.03 6.52
N LEU A 250 -35.41 12.56 7.46
CA LEU A 250 -36.37 13.35 8.24
C LEU A 250 -36.04 13.26 9.74
N LYS A 251 -36.39 14.32 10.47
CA LYS A 251 -36.34 14.35 11.94
C LYS A 251 -37.54 13.61 12.55
N GLU A 252 -37.53 13.50 13.88
CA GLU A 252 -38.62 12.91 14.66
C GLU A 252 -39.98 13.59 14.43
N ASP A 253 -39.99 14.91 14.22
CA ASP A 253 -41.20 15.70 13.93
C ASP A 253 -41.60 15.67 12.43
N GLY A 254 -40.92 14.90 11.60
CA GLY A 254 -41.12 14.82 10.14
C GLY A 254 -40.54 15.99 9.34
N SER A 255 -39.85 16.94 9.96
CA SER A 255 -39.17 18.02 9.25
C SER A 255 -37.87 17.55 8.59
N ASN A 256 -37.35 18.33 7.62
CA ASN A 256 -36.13 17.99 6.88
C ASN A 256 -34.91 17.86 7.81
N TYR A 257 -34.13 16.78 7.60
CA TYR A 257 -32.88 16.50 8.32
C TYR A 257 -31.64 16.49 7.39
N GLU A 258 -31.83 16.79 6.10
CA GLU A 258 -30.75 16.89 5.12
C GLU A 258 -29.77 18.03 5.46
N HIS A 259 -28.54 17.99 4.93
CA HIS A 259 -27.49 18.97 5.14
C HIS A 259 -27.15 19.21 6.64
N ASN A 260 -27.31 18.20 7.48
CA ASN A 260 -27.07 18.34 8.89
C ASN A 260 -25.84 17.53 9.32
N ILE A 261 -24.93 18.15 10.07
CA ILE A 261 -23.71 17.51 10.58
C ILE A 261 -24.06 16.24 11.39
N LYS A 262 -25.21 16.23 12.12
CA LYS A 262 -25.63 15.08 12.92
C LYS A 262 -25.96 13.83 12.08
N THR A 263 -26.35 13.99 10.81
CA THR A 263 -26.61 12.85 9.94
C THR A 263 -25.31 12.22 9.40
N HIS A 264 -24.17 12.90 9.55
CA HIS A 264 -22.89 12.42 9.00
C HIS A 264 -22.44 11.10 9.65
N GLY A 265 -22.32 11.05 10.99
CA GLY A 265 -21.59 9.99 11.70
C GLY A 265 -22.34 9.32 12.86
N ALA A 266 -23.66 9.36 12.85
CA ALA A 266 -24.50 8.71 13.88
C ALA A 266 -25.75 8.09 13.25
N PRO A 267 -26.33 7.03 13.88
CA PRO A 267 -27.65 6.54 13.51
C PRO A 267 -28.69 7.67 13.54
N LEU A 268 -29.71 7.57 12.71
CA LEU A 268 -30.81 8.55 12.69
C LEU A 268 -31.62 8.47 13.99
N GLY A 269 -31.85 7.24 14.48
CA GLY A 269 -32.50 6.93 15.74
C GLY A 269 -34.01 7.06 15.75
N GLY A 270 -34.70 6.19 16.49
CA GLY A 270 -36.12 6.28 16.85
C GLY A 270 -37.06 6.68 15.70
N GLU A 271 -37.92 7.69 15.96
CA GLU A 271 -38.89 8.18 14.99
C GLU A 271 -38.22 8.83 13.75
N ALA A 272 -37.02 9.41 13.86
CA ALA A 272 -36.32 9.98 12.72
C ALA A 272 -35.96 8.88 11.70
N TYR A 273 -35.49 7.73 12.16
CA TYR A 273 -35.25 6.56 11.30
C TYR A 273 -36.55 6.08 10.64
N ILE A 274 -37.63 5.88 11.42
CA ILE A 274 -38.93 5.42 10.93
C ILE A 274 -39.47 6.37 9.85
N ASN A 275 -39.45 7.68 10.13
CA ASN A 275 -39.90 8.70 9.19
C ASN A 275 -39.07 8.72 7.90
N THR A 276 -37.75 8.57 8.02
CA THR A 276 -36.83 8.51 6.89
C THR A 276 -37.11 7.30 5.99
N ILE A 277 -37.24 6.10 6.56
CA ILE A 277 -37.50 4.89 5.78
C ILE A 277 -38.84 5.00 5.03
N LYS A 278 -39.89 5.50 5.70
CA LYS A 278 -41.20 5.75 5.07
C LYS A 278 -41.12 6.80 3.95
N ASN A 279 -40.38 7.89 4.18
CA ASN A 279 -40.18 8.94 3.17
C ASN A 279 -39.50 8.42 1.90
N LEU A 280 -38.59 7.45 2.04
CA LEU A 280 -37.89 6.78 0.94
C LEU A 280 -38.71 5.63 0.30
N GLY A 281 -39.95 5.41 0.76
CA GLY A 281 -40.84 4.37 0.22
C GLY A 281 -40.65 2.97 0.80
N GLY A 282 -39.83 2.83 1.88
CA GLY A 282 -39.58 1.56 2.54
C GLY A 282 -40.56 1.27 3.69
N ASP A 283 -40.47 0.04 4.19
CA ASP A 283 -41.14 -0.42 5.41
C ASP A 283 -40.12 -0.45 6.56
N PRO A 284 -40.28 0.36 7.61
CA PRO A 284 -39.35 0.36 8.76
C PRO A 284 -39.19 -0.99 9.46
N ASP A 285 -40.25 -1.81 9.47
CA ASP A 285 -40.21 -3.14 10.07
C ASP A 285 -39.51 -4.18 9.19
N HIS A 286 -39.38 -3.89 7.88
CA HIS A 286 -38.78 -4.76 6.88
C HIS A 286 -37.77 -4.00 5.99
N ALA A 287 -36.95 -3.10 6.55
CA ALA A 287 -36.06 -2.24 5.80
C ALA A 287 -34.94 -2.99 5.03
N PHE A 288 -34.59 -4.20 5.46
CA PHE A 288 -33.67 -5.06 4.68
C PHE A 288 -34.43 -5.82 3.59
N ALA A 289 -34.79 -5.10 2.54
CA ALA A 289 -35.48 -5.65 1.38
C ALA A 289 -35.03 -4.97 0.10
N PHE A 290 -35.07 -5.68 -1.02
CA PHE A 290 -34.95 -5.09 -2.33
C PHE A 290 -36.34 -4.88 -2.94
N PHE A 291 -36.59 -3.71 -3.50
CA PHE A 291 -37.82 -3.46 -4.28
C PHE A 291 -37.85 -4.33 -5.54
N ASP A 292 -39.02 -4.75 -5.97
CA ASP A 292 -39.15 -5.70 -7.08
C ASP A 292 -38.67 -5.13 -8.41
N ASP A 293 -38.97 -3.86 -8.72
CA ASP A 293 -38.49 -3.17 -9.92
C ASP A 293 -36.96 -2.96 -9.89
N VAL A 294 -36.37 -2.83 -8.70
CA VAL A 294 -34.92 -2.74 -8.51
C VAL A 294 -34.25 -4.10 -8.75
N LYS A 295 -34.85 -5.19 -8.30
CA LYS A 295 -34.40 -6.55 -8.65
C LYS A 295 -34.40 -6.77 -10.15
N GLU A 296 -35.49 -6.36 -10.83
CA GLU A 296 -35.62 -6.46 -12.28
C GLU A 296 -34.54 -5.63 -13.00
N LEU A 297 -34.25 -4.40 -12.52
CA LEU A 297 -33.21 -3.53 -13.04
C LEU A 297 -31.84 -4.22 -13.02
N TYR A 298 -31.44 -4.76 -11.88
CA TYR A 298 -30.14 -5.41 -11.73
C TYR A 298 -30.07 -6.79 -12.39
N ALA A 299 -31.17 -7.53 -12.46
CA ALA A 299 -31.27 -8.76 -13.26
C ALA A 299 -31.06 -8.47 -14.76
N LYS A 300 -31.69 -7.42 -15.29
CA LYS A 300 -31.46 -6.96 -16.67
C LYS A 300 -30.01 -6.56 -16.89
N ARG A 301 -29.40 -5.81 -15.95
CA ARG A 301 -27.99 -5.42 -16.03
C ARG A 301 -27.07 -6.66 -16.06
N THR A 302 -27.37 -7.67 -15.26
CA THR A 302 -26.63 -8.93 -15.26
C THR A 302 -26.63 -9.62 -16.61
N GLU A 303 -27.79 -9.66 -17.31
CA GLU A 303 -27.88 -10.24 -18.66
C GLU A 303 -27.14 -9.40 -19.71
N GLU A 304 -27.15 -8.08 -19.59
CA GLU A 304 -26.34 -7.19 -20.45
C GLU A 304 -24.86 -7.43 -20.25
N LEU A 305 -24.41 -7.52 -18.99
CA LEU A 305 -23.00 -7.77 -18.64
C LEU A 305 -22.52 -9.13 -19.15
N LYS A 306 -23.32 -10.19 -19.03
CA LYS A 306 -22.97 -11.50 -19.60
C LYS A 306 -22.64 -11.43 -21.08
N LYS A 307 -23.37 -10.62 -21.85
CA LYS A 307 -23.11 -10.41 -23.29
C LYS A 307 -21.80 -9.66 -23.51
N ILE A 308 -21.60 -8.52 -22.83
CA ILE A 308 -20.36 -7.71 -22.91
C ILE A 308 -19.15 -8.55 -22.54
N VAL A 309 -19.24 -9.32 -21.46
CA VAL A 309 -18.15 -10.18 -20.99
C VAL A 309 -17.86 -11.31 -21.98
N ALA A 310 -18.90 -11.94 -22.54
CA ALA A 310 -18.73 -12.96 -23.56
C ALA A 310 -18.01 -12.42 -24.81
N GLU A 311 -18.36 -11.21 -25.26
CA GLU A 311 -17.70 -10.54 -26.39
C GLU A 311 -16.22 -10.26 -26.06
N ARG A 312 -15.92 -9.69 -24.86
CA ARG A 312 -14.53 -9.43 -24.43
C ARG A 312 -13.72 -10.70 -24.29
N LYS A 313 -14.27 -11.76 -23.70
CA LYS A 313 -13.61 -13.09 -23.59
C LYS A 313 -13.38 -13.75 -24.95
N SER A 314 -14.31 -13.56 -25.91
CA SER A 314 -14.11 -14.02 -27.29
C SER A 314 -12.95 -13.26 -27.96
N ALA A 315 -12.91 -11.94 -27.85
CA ALA A 315 -11.80 -11.13 -28.35
C ALA A 315 -10.45 -11.49 -27.70
N GLU A 316 -10.46 -11.81 -26.41
CA GLU A 316 -9.28 -12.32 -25.72
C GLU A 316 -8.81 -13.67 -26.30
N GLN A 317 -9.72 -14.59 -26.57
CA GLN A 317 -9.37 -15.89 -27.18
C GLN A 317 -8.72 -15.72 -28.55
N GLU A 318 -9.25 -14.85 -29.40
CA GLU A 318 -8.65 -14.54 -30.70
C GLU A 318 -7.26 -13.86 -30.55
N TRP A 319 -7.15 -12.93 -29.62
CA TRP A 319 -5.86 -12.31 -29.30
C TRP A 319 -4.83 -13.33 -28.78
N ARG A 320 -5.23 -14.28 -27.92
CA ARG A 320 -4.37 -15.38 -27.42
C ARG A 320 -3.85 -16.28 -28.55
N LYS A 321 -4.70 -16.58 -29.53
CA LYS A 321 -4.30 -17.33 -30.73
C LYS A 321 -3.31 -16.53 -31.59
N ALA A 322 -3.55 -15.24 -31.76
CA ALA A 322 -2.72 -14.36 -32.57
C ALA A 322 -1.38 -13.96 -31.90
N SER A 323 -1.31 -14.04 -30.57
CA SER A 323 -0.17 -13.56 -29.76
C SER A 323 0.15 -14.53 -28.61
N PRO A 324 0.53 -15.81 -28.89
CA PRO A 324 0.68 -16.84 -27.86
C PRO A 324 1.77 -16.50 -26.82
N GLU A 325 2.86 -15.84 -27.21
CA GLU A 325 3.90 -15.42 -26.28
C GLU A 325 3.41 -14.33 -25.31
N LYS A 326 2.62 -13.36 -25.79
CA LYS A 326 2.02 -12.34 -24.92
C LYS A 326 0.98 -12.94 -24.01
N ALA A 327 0.21 -13.92 -24.48
CA ALA A 327 -0.77 -14.66 -23.68
C ALA A 327 -0.08 -15.41 -22.52
N ALA A 328 1.01 -16.12 -22.81
CA ALA A 328 1.79 -16.81 -21.79
C ALA A 328 2.37 -15.85 -20.73
N ARG A 329 2.86 -14.68 -21.17
CA ARG A 329 3.32 -13.62 -20.25
C ARG A 329 2.18 -13.07 -19.40
N MET A 330 1.02 -12.84 -19.97
CA MET A 330 -0.15 -12.38 -19.22
C MET A 330 -0.53 -13.39 -18.13
N ASP A 331 -0.59 -14.67 -18.47
CA ASP A 331 -0.89 -15.73 -17.51
C ASP A 331 0.14 -15.78 -16.38
N GLU A 332 1.43 -15.66 -16.70
CA GLU A 332 2.50 -15.59 -15.71
C GLU A 332 2.36 -14.36 -14.80
N TRP A 333 2.15 -13.16 -15.38
CA TRP A 333 2.09 -11.92 -14.63
C TRP A 333 0.90 -11.83 -13.69
N PHE A 334 -0.25 -12.41 -14.08
CA PHE A 334 -1.46 -12.43 -13.26
C PHE A 334 -1.57 -13.67 -12.36
N SER A 335 -0.59 -14.56 -12.36
CA SER A 335 -0.61 -15.80 -11.55
C SER A 335 -0.45 -15.54 -10.05
N GLY A 336 0.07 -14.39 -9.63
CA GLY A 336 0.45 -14.11 -8.25
C GLY A 336 1.73 -14.81 -7.78
N ASN A 337 2.40 -15.57 -8.66
CA ASN A 337 3.66 -16.23 -8.35
C ASN A 337 4.85 -15.25 -8.34
N ALA A 338 5.87 -15.57 -7.57
CA ALA A 338 7.13 -14.86 -7.61
C ALA A 338 7.78 -14.95 -9.00
N PRO A 339 8.32 -13.85 -9.55
CA PRO A 339 9.02 -13.90 -10.81
C PRO A 339 10.30 -14.73 -10.71
N LYS A 340 10.61 -15.46 -11.78
CA LYS A 340 11.85 -16.23 -11.87
C LYS A 340 13.00 -15.30 -12.24
N VAL A 341 14.03 -15.26 -11.42
CA VAL A 341 15.22 -14.41 -11.61
C VAL A 341 16.49 -15.26 -11.52
N ASP A 342 17.36 -15.12 -12.49
CA ASP A 342 18.72 -15.69 -12.46
C ASP A 342 19.65 -14.75 -11.70
N TRP A 343 19.75 -14.95 -10.40
CA TRP A 343 20.57 -14.14 -9.50
C TRP A 343 22.08 -14.27 -9.76
N SER A 344 22.55 -15.28 -10.51
CA SER A 344 23.95 -15.42 -10.90
C SER A 344 24.42 -14.30 -11.85
N LYS A 345 23.48 -13.56 -12.45
CA LYS A 345 23.77 -12.40 -13.29
C LYS A 345 24.07 -11.12 -12.51
N VAL A 346 23.79 -11.11 -11.21
CA VAL A 346 24.14 -9.99 -10.34
C VAL A 346 25.64 -10.02 -10.06
N SER A 347 26.34 -8.98 -10.49
CA SER A 347 27.77 -8.83 -10.22
C SER A 347 27.95 -7.74 -9.16
N GLN A 348 28.37 -8.15 -7.97
CA GLN A 348 28.63 -7.23 -6.87
C GLN A 348 30.10 -6.77 -6.86
N LYS A 349 30.28 -5.51 -6.45
CA LYS A 349 31.63 -4.95 -6.24
C LYS A 349 31.91 -4.95 -4.73
N GLU A 350 33.00 -5.60 -4.33
CA GLU A 350 33.45 -5.60 -2.93
C GLU A 350 33.65 -4.18 -2.40
N GLY A 351 33.31 -3.95 -1.14
CA GLY A 351 33.40 -2.64 -0.51
C GLY A 351 32.32 -1.65 -0.91
N SER A 352 31.34 -2.05 -1.71
CA SER A 352 30.23 -1.19 -2.11
C SER A 352 29.32 -0.86 -0.93
N ALA A 353 28.67 0.31 -1.01
CA ALA A 353 27.48 0.59 -0.20
C ALA A 353 26.34 -0.36 -0.58
N THR A 354 25.51 -0.77 0.39
CA THR A 354 24.42 -1.70 0.08
C THR A 354 23.35 -1.08 -0.85
N ARG A 355 23.18 0.26 -0.87
CA ARG A 355 22.37 0.94 -1.91
C ARG A 355 22.93 0.75 -3.33
N VAL A 356 24.28 0.70 -3.47
CA VAL A 356 24.92 0.46 -4.78
C VAL A 356 24.81 -1.02 -5.16
N ALA A 357 24.92 -1.90 -4.20
CA ALA A 357 24.65 -3.33 -4.39
C ALA A 357 23.19 -3.59 -4.80
N SER A 358 22.26 -2.86 -4.21
CA SER A 358 20.83 -2.86 -4.63
C SER A 358 20.66 -2.39 -6.06
N ALA A 359 21.40 -1.36 -6.52
CA ALA A 359 21.34 -0.94 -7.92
C ALA A 359 21.78 -2.04 -8.90
N ALA A 360 22.77 -2.86 -8.54
CA ALA A 360 23.17 -4.02 -9.33
C ALA A 360 22.03 -5.06 -9.44
N CYS A 361 21.34 -5.35 -8.32
CA CYS A 361 20.17 -6.21 -8.32
C CYS A 361 19.04 -5.62 -9.18
N LEU A 362 18.73 -4.33 -9.02
CA LEU A 362 17.70 -3.63 -9.77
C LEU A 362 17.99 -3.61 -11.28
N SER A 363 19.24 -3.52 -11.68
CA SER A 363 19.65 -3.61 -13.09
C SER A 363 19.31 -4.96 -13.71
N VAL A 364 19.54 -6.06 -12.98
CA VAL A 364 19.17 -7.42 -13.40
C VAL A 364 17.65 -7.61 -13.42
N LEU A 365 16.96 -7.10 -12.40
CA LEU A 365 15.50 -7.17 -12.32
C LEU A 365 14.82 -6.42 -13.47
N ALA A 366 15.35 -5.26 -13.89
CA ALA A 366 14.82 -4.52 -15.03
C ALA A 366 14.90 -5.29 -16.35
N GLU A 367 15.87 -6.18 -16.50
CA GLU A 367 16.03 -7.03 -17.68
C GLU A 367 15.21 -8.32 -17.62
N GLN A 368 15.05 -8.92 -16.43
CA GLN A 368 14.46 -10.23 -16.27
C GLN A 368 13.00 -10.22 -15.80
N VAL A 369 12.50 -9.11 -15.26
CA VAL A 369 11.13 -8.98 -14.75
C VAL A 369 10.39 -7.88 -15.52
N PRO A 370 9.93 -8.17 -16.76
CA PRO A 370 9.40 -7.16 -17.69
C PRO A 370 8.10 -6.50 -17.22
N ASN A 371 7.43 -7.05 -16.22
CA ASN A 371 6.25 -6.48 -15.54
C ASN A 371 6.59 -5.77 -14.23
N MET A 372 7.87 -5.52 -13.93
CA MET A 372 8.25 -4.73 -12.76
C MET A 372 8.24 -3.23 -13.09
N ILE A 373 7.72 -2.45 -12.15
CA ILE A 373 7.78 -0.99 -12.14
C ILE A 373 8.62 -0.57 -10.93
N CYS A 374 9.64 0.24 -11.17
CA CYS A 374 10.41 0.87 -10.10
C CYS A 374 10.05 2.35 -10.00
N ALA A 375 10.00 2.91 -8.78
CA ALA A 375 9.66 4.29 -8.53
C ALA A 375 10.69 4.99 -7.63
N SER A 376 10.75 6.32 -7.72
CA SER A 376 11.52 7.14 -6.78
C SER A 376 10.84 8.49 -6.52
N ALA A 377 10.99 9.00 -5.29
CA ALA A 377 10.52 10.31 -4.87
C ALA A 377 11.58 11.40 -5.14
N ASP A 378 11.97 11.56 -6.42
CA ASP A 378 12.99 12.52 -6.91
C ASP A 378 14.42 12.26 -6.37
N LEU A 379 14.72 11.03 -5.97
CA LEU A 379 16.00 10.66 -5.35
C LEU A 379 16.76 9.54 -6.11
N SER A 380 16.33 9.17 -7.33
CA SER A 380 16.80 7.96 -8.01
C SER A 380 18.32 7.86 -8.18
N ASN A 381 18.99 8.99 -8.39
CA ASN A 381 20.46 9.07 -8.47
C ASN A 381 21.14 8.86 -7.11
N SER A 382 20.48 9.10 -6.00
CA SER A 382 20.99 8.96 -4.63
C SER A 382 20.52 7.68 -3.95
N ASP A 383 19.23 7.35 -4.02
CA ASP A 383 18.69 6.09 -3.49
C ASP A 383 19.08 4.88 -4.36
N LYS A 384 19.71 5.14 -5.52
CA LYS A 384 20.25 4.16 -6.47
C LYS A 384 19.19 3.30 -7.20
N THR A 385 17.94 3.72 -7.19
CA THR A 385 16.91 3.16 -8.10
C THR A 385 17.23 3.47 -9.57
N ASP A 386 18.15 4.40 -9.84
CA ASP A 386 18.69 4.65 -11.18
C ASP A 386 19.37 3.40 -11.79
N GLY A 387 19.74 2.40 -10.99
CA GLY A 387 20.19 1.09 -11.50
C GLY A 387 19.13 0.42 -12.37
N PHE A 388 17.85 0.56 -11.99
CA PHE A 388 16.71 0.11 -12.79
C PHE A 388 16.44 1.08 -13.96
N LEU A 389 16.40 2.40 -13.70
CA LEU A 389 16.09 3.41 -14.70
C LEU A 389 17.03 3.38 -15.91
N LYS A 390 18.32 3.10 -15.71
CA LYS A 390 19.31 2.98 -16.79
C LYS A 390 19.01 1.87 -17.80
N LYS A 391 18.15 0.90 -17.45
CA LYS A 391 17.72 -0.19 -18.33
C LYS A 391 16.37 0.05 -18.99
N THR A 392 15.69 1.12 -18.63
CA THR A 392 14.35 1.47 -19.12
C THR A 392 14.23 2.99 -19.28
N LYS A 393 13.02 3.51 -19.32
CA LYS A 393 12.71 4.94 -19.30
C LYS A 393 11.58 5.26 -18.35
N SER A 394 11.47 6.53 -17.96
CA SER A 394 10.36 7.01 -17.15
C SER A 394 9.06 7.06 -17.93
N PHE A 395 7.94 6.92 -17.21
CA PHE A 395 6.62 7.24 -17.74
C PHE A 395 6.50 8.73 -18.06
N VAL A 396 5.91 9.02 -19.20
CA VAL A 396 5.51 10.37 -19.59
C VAL A 396 4.10 10.33 -20.19
N ARG A 397 3.45 11.48 -20.30
CA ARG A 397 2.12 11.58 -20.90
C ARG A 397 2.08 10.88 -22.26
N GLY A 398 1.17 9.92 -22.39
CA GLY A 398 0.97 9.14 -23.61
C GLY A 398 2.02 8.06 -23.91
N ASP A 399 3.04 7.89 -23.07
CA ASP A 399 4.04 6.83 -23.23
C ASP A 399 4.32 6.09 -21.92
N PHE A 400 3.78 4.89 -21.80
CA PHE A 400 3.96 3.95 -20.70
C PHE A 400 4.78 2.71 -21.10
N SER A 401 5.53 2.79 -22.20
CA SER A 401 6.39 1.69 -22.64
C SER A 401 7.68 1.53 -21.82
N GLY A 402 8.04 2.55 -21.01
CA GLY A 402 9.04 2.42 -19.95
C GLY A 402 8.54 1.62 -18.75
N ALA A 403 9.33 1.61 -17.67
CA ALA A 403 9.00 0.91 -16.42
C ALA A 403 9.45 1.67 -15.18
N PHE A 404 9.66 2.99 -15.29
CA PHE A 404 10.09 3.81 -14.17
C PHE A 404 9.07 4.93 -13.86
N PHE A 405 8.64 5.00 -12.61
CA PHE A 405 7.69 6.01 -12.14
C PHE A 405 8.42 7.11 -11.36
N GLN A 406 8.52 8.30 -11.97
CA GLN A 406 9.00 9.51 -11.32
C GLN A 406 7.83 10.19 -10.58
N ALA A 407 7.75 10.00 -9.28
CA ALA A 407 6.64 10.55 -8.47
C ALA A 407 6.85 12.05 -8.14
N GLY A 408 8.11 12.51 -8.19
CA GLY A 408 8.52 13.77 -7.58
C GLY A 408 8.54 13.63 -6.06
N VAL A 409 8.73 14.73 -5.33
CA VAL A 409 8.80 14.73 -3.86
C VAL A 409 7.39 14.53 -3.29
N ALA A 410 6.97 13.27 -3.17
CA ALA A 410 5.64 12.84 -2.74
C ALA A 410 5.65 11.36 -2.30
N GLU A 411 6.31 11.06 -1.18
CA GLU A 411 6.57 9.69 -0.72
C GLU A 411 5.31 8.90 -0.45
N LEU A 412 4.33 9.46 0.26
CA LEU A 412 3.06 8.80 0.56
C LEU A 412 2.27 8.53 -0.72
N THR A 413 2.16 9.52 -1.60
CA THR A 413 1.46 9.37 -2.88
C THR A 413 2.11 8.28 -3.74
N MET A 414 3.44 8.28 -3.84
CA MET A 414 4.20 7.25 -4.55
C MET A 414 3.93 5.86 -4.00
N ALA A 415 3.94 5.72 -2.67
CA ALA A 415 3.72 4.43 -2.02
C ALA A 415 2.32 3.89 -2.28
N ASP A 416 1.29 4.70 -2.10
CA ASP A 416 -0.10 4.27 -2.33
C ASP A 416 -0.38 4.02 -3.82
N MET A 417 0.21 4.80 -4.73
CA MET A 417 0.12 4.49 -6.16
C MET A 417 0.80 3.16 -6.51
N CYS A 418 1.97 2.85 -5.93
CA CYS A 418 2.63 1.54 -6.11
C CYS A 418 1.80 0.39 -5.53
N ILE A 419 1.13 0.59 -4.39
CA ILE A 419 0.16 -0.37 -3.84
C ILE A 419 -1.01 -0.55 -4.82
N GLY A 420 -1.56 0.54 -5.34
CA GLY A 420 -2.65 0.50 -6.31
C GLY A 420 -2.29 -0.20 -7.62
N MET A 421 -1.04 -0.02 -8.10
CA MET A 421 -0.53 -0.78 -9.24
C MET A 421 -0.55 -2.30 -8.96
N MET A 422 -0.13 -2.72 -7.77
CA MET A 422 -0.16 -4.13 -7.36
C MET A 422 -1.59 -4.66 -7.20
N LEU A 423 -2.52 -3.84 -6.66
CA LEU A 423 -3.95 -4.19 -6.55
C LEU A 423 -4.62 -4.38 -7.92
N HIS A 424 -4.17 -3.63 -8.94
CA HIS A 424 -4.61 -3.88 -10.31
C HIS A 424 -4.30 -5.31 -10.75
N GLY A 425 -3.15 -5.84 -10.33
CA GLY A 425 -2.62 -7.12 -10.76
C GLY A 425 -1.74 -7.04 -12.00
N GLY A 426 -0.97 -8.08 -12.25
CA GLY A 426 -0.11 -8.21 -13.42
C GLY A 426 1.23 -7.47 -13.33
N VAL A 427 1.52 -6.75 -12.25
CA VAL A 427 2.76 -5.99 -12.06
C VAL A 427 3.42 -6.28 -10.71
N VAL A 428 4.71 -6.00 -10.62
CA VAL A 428 5.50 -6.00 -9.39
C VAL A 428 6.04 -4.59 -9.19
N THR A 429 5.96 -4.04 -7.97
CA THR A 429 6.45 -2.68 -7.71
C THR A 429 7.54 -2.63 -6.65
N ALA A 430 8.52 -1.75 -6.88
CA ALA A 430 9.50 -1.33 -5.90
C ALA A 430 9.63 0.20 -5.92
N MET A 431 9.89 0.81 -4.77
CA MET A 431 9.94 2.27 -4.65
C MET A 431 11.01 2.72 -3.68
N GLY A 432 11.75 3.76 -4.07
CA GLY A 432 12.92 4.27 -3.34
C GLY A 432 12.72 5.66 -2.75
N THR A 433 13.28 5.84 -1.54
CA THR A 433 13.53 7.12 -0.89
C THR A 433 14.60 6.95 0.21
N PHE A 434 14.95 8.02 0.92
CA PHE A 434 15.81 7.92 2.11
C PHE A 434 15.05 7.34 3.29
N PHE A 435 15.74 6.62 4.16
CA PHE A 435 15.09 5.88 5.24
C PHE A 435 14.39 6.81 6.25
N VAL A 436 14.94 7.96 6.57
CA VAL A 436 14.26 8.93 7.44
C VAL A 436 12.89 9.35 6.89
N PHE A 437 12.73 9.41 5.56
CA PHE A 437 11.46 9.74 4.90
C PHE A 437 10.48 8.57 4.83
N SER A 438 10.84 7.39 5.36
CA SER A 438 9.86 6.34 5.63
C SER A 438 8.76 6.81 6.59
N ASP A 439 9.01 7.86 7.38
CA ASP A 439 8.03 8.51 8.23
C ASP A 439 6.83 9.03 7.44
N TYR A 440 7.06 9.58 6.24
CA TYR A 440 5.97 9.97 5.34
C TYR A 440 5.21 8.76 4.75
N MET A 441 5.84 7.59 4.67
CA MET A 441 5.27 6.40 4.02
C MET A 441 4.55 5.46 5.00
N LYS A 442 4.66 5.65 6.31
CA LYS A 442 4.10 4.74 7.33
C LYS A 442 2.62 4.41 7.15
N PRO A 443 1.72 5.36 6.82
CA PRO A 443 0.33 5.04 6.54
C PRO A 443 0.18 4.04 5.39
N ALA A 444 0.92 4.21 4.30
CA ALA A 444 0.92 3.29 3.16
C ALA A 444 1.51 1.91 3.52
N VAL A 445 2.61 1.87 4.31
CA VAL A 445 3.18 0.60 4.80
C VAL A 445 2.13 -0.18 5.59
N ARG A 446 1.38 0.50 6.47
CA ARG A 446 0.30 -0.11 7.24
C ARG A 446 -0.80 -0.66 6.33
N MET A 447 -1.22 0.10 5.31
CA MET A 447 -2.25 -0.35 4.36
C MET A 447 -1.78 -1.52 3.50
N ALA A 448 -0.54 -1.50 3.02
CA ALA A 448 0.06 -2.64 2.31
C ALA A 448 0.09 -3.90 3.18
N ALA A 449 0.46 -3.77 4.46
CA ALA A 449 0.49 -4.86 5.42
C ALA A 449 -0.90 -5.44 5.70
N LEU A 450 -1.90 -4.58 5.91
CA LEU A 450 -3.29 -4.96 6.16
C LEU A 450 -3.89 -5.70 4.95
N MET A 451 -3.70 -5.17 3.76
CA MET A 451 -4.17 -5.75 2.50
C MET A 451 -3.28 -6.90 1.98
N GLN A 452 -2.16 -7.17 2.63
CA GLN A 452 -1.19 -8.21 2.24
C GLN A 452 -0.65 -8.00 0.80
N VAL A 453 -0.38 -6.75 0.43
CA VAL A 453 0.15 -6.37 -0.88
C VAL A 453 1.67 -6.40 -0.86
N PRO A 454 2.35 -7.24 -1.66
CA PRO A 454 3.78 -7.49 -1.55
C PRO A 454 4.65 -6.44 -2.28
N VAL A 455 4.42 -5.16 -2.05
CA VAL A 455 5.27 -4.05 -2.55
C VAL A 455 6.66 -4.08 -1.91
N LYS A 456 7.68 -3.52 -2.58
CA LYS A 456 9.06 -3.47 -2.10
C LYS A 456 9.45 -2.02 -1.80
N PHE A 457 9.67 -1.71 -0.53
CA PHE A 457 10.21 -0.42 -0.08
C PHE A 457 11.73 -0.48 -0.08
N ILE A 458 12.39 0.47 -0.75
CA ILE A 458 13.84 0.62 -0.82
C ILE A 458 14.18 1.89 -0.05
N TRP A 459 14.70 1.73 1.17
CA TRP A 459 15.04 2.84 2.04
C TRP A 459 16.56 2.92 2.23
N THR A 460 17.15 3.93 1.63
CA THR A 460 18.60 4.15 1.67
C THR A 460 18.99 5.20 2.71
N HIS A 461 20.30 5.37 2.98
CA HIS A 461 20.76 6.28 4.00
C HIS A 461 20.29 5.81 5.40
N ASP A 462 20.71 4.59 5.74
CA ASP A 462 20.15 3.74 6.80
C ASP A 462 20.35 4.24 8.22
N ALA A 463 21.34 5.13 8.48
CA ALA A 463 21.69 5.59 9.82
C ALA A 463 22.55 6.88 9.80
N PHE A 464 23.13 7.27 10.95
CA PHE A 464 23.91 8.50 11.12
C PHE A 464 25.09 8.66 10.13
N ARG A 465 25.55 7.58 9.48
CA ARG A 465 26.57 7.63 8.42
C ARG A 465 26.08 8.26 7.12
N VAL A 466 24.87 8.81 7.11
CA VAL A 466 24.44 9.85 6.14
C VAL A 466 25.42 11.00 6.15
N GLY A 467 25.88 11.40 7.33
CA GLY A 467 27.04 12.26 7.49
C GLY A 467 26.70 13.73 7.48
N GLU A 468 27.15 14.44 6.45
CA GLU A 468 27.13 15.91 6.37
C GLU A 468 25.72 16.50 6.34
N ASP A 469 24.71 15.75 5.88
CA ASP A 469 23.31 16.20 5.86
C ASP A 469 22.73 16.35 7.29
N GLY A 470 23.25 15.60 8.25
CA GLY A 470 22.97 15.78 9.67
C GLY A 470 21.62 15.24 10.14
N PRO A 471 21.17 15.64 11.34
CA PRO A 471 20.08 15.00 12.09
C PRO A 471 18.75 14.92 11.35
N THR A 472 18.45 15.85 10.45
CA THR A 472 17.19 15.84 9.66
C THR A 472 17.14 14.71 8.62
N HIS A 473 18.30 14.10 8.33
CA HIS A 473 18.45 13.03 7.33
C HIS A 473 18.97 11.72 7.93
N GLU A 474 19.31 11.72 9.20
CA GLU A 474 19.91 10.59 9.93
C GLU A 474 18.84 9.80 10.71
N PRO A 475 18.43 8.61 10.24
CA PRO A 475 17.48 7.76 10.98
C PRO A 475 18.11 7.29 12.30
N VAL A 476 17.34 7.32 13.37
CA VAL A 476 17.69 6.78 14.67
C VAL A 476 16.59 5.86 15.20
N GLU A 477 15.34 6.35 15.21
CA GLU A 477 14.18 5.60 15.70
C GLU A 477 13.44 4.82 14.60
N GLN A 478 13.68 5.12 13.33
CA GLN A 478 12.95 4.52 12.21
C GLN A 478 13.09 3.01 12.13
N GLU A 479 14.30 2.47 12.39
CA GLU A 479 14.50 1.02 12.37
C GLU A 479 13.70 0.33 13.47
N ALA A 480 13.70 0.86 14.69
CA ALA A 480 12.88 0.32 15.79
C ALA A 480 11.39 0.32 15.44
N GLN A 481 10.90 1.40 14.84
CA GLN A 481 9.50 1.54 14.44
C GLN A 481 9.10 0.51 13.37
N ILE A 482 9.92 0.30 12.34
CA ILE A 482 9.57 -0.67 11.28
C ILE A 482 9.73 -2.12 11.77
N ARG A 483 10.69 -2.40 12.68
CA ARG A 483 10.83 -3.70 13.32
C ARG A 483 9.62 -4.05 14.21
N LEU A 484 8.90 -3.07 14.77
CA LEU A 484 7.63 -3.31 15.45
C LEU A 484 6.57 -3.82 14.48
N MET A 485 6.51 -3.28 13.25
CA MET A 485 5.60 -3.77 12.21
C MET A 485 5.93 -5.21 11.79
N GLU A 486 7.20 -5.61 11.82
CA GLU A 486 7.64 -6.99 11.57
C GLU A 486 7.12 -7.98 12.64
N LYS A 487 6.91 -7.50 13.88
CA LYS A 487 6.38 -8.33 15.00
C LYS A 487 4.84 -8.45 14.96
N LEU A 488 4.16 -7.58 14.23
CA LEU A 488 2.71 -7.65 14.06
C LEU A 488 2.34 -8.76 13.07
N LYS A 489 1.33 -9.56 13.40
CA LYS A 489 0.77 -10.55 12.47
C LYS A 489 -0.36 -9.94 11.65
N ASN A 490 -0.40 -10.24 10.37
CA ASN A 490 -1.56 -9.93 9.52
C ASN A 490 -2.69 -10.95 9.74
N HIS A 491 -3.84 -10.75 9.10
CA HIS A 491 -5.00 -11.63 9.27
C HIS A 491 -4.76 -13.08 8.80
N SER A 492 -3.74 -13.32 7.96
CA SER A 492 -3.30 -14.69 7.57
C SER A 492 -2.30 -15.31 8.54
N GLY A 493 -2.00 -14.66 9.67
CA GLY A 493 -1.05 -15.15 10.69
C GLY A 493 0.42 -15.02 10.30
N LYS A 494 0.74 -14.38 9.16
CA LYS A 494 2.12 -14.09 8.71
C LYS A 494 2.60 -12.76 9.31
N ASP A 495 3.93 -12.54 9.28
CA ASP A 495 4.48 -11.23 9.63
C ASP A 495 3.91 -10.16 8.71
N SER A 496 3.46 -9.03 9.27
CA SER A 496 2.77 -8.02 8.49
C SER A 496 3.68 -7.28 7.50
N VAL A 497 4.97 -7.16 7.84
CA VAL A 497 6.03 -6.60 6.99
C VAL A 497 7.28 -7.47 7.16
N ARG A 498 8.03 -7.69 6.10
CA ARG A 498 9.35 -8.30 6.16
C ARG A 498 10.42 -7.21 6.05
N VAL A 499 11.37 -7.19 6.97
CA VAL A 499 12.40 -6.15 7.04
C VAL A 499 13.78 -6.76 6.87
N PHE A 500 14.59 -6.19 5.95
CA PHE A 500 15.97 -6.57 5.71
C PHE A 500 16.90 -5.36 5.86
N ARG A 501 17.99 -5.52 6.59
CA ARG A 501 19.08 -4.55 6.68
C ARG A 501 20.41 -5.29 6.43
N PRO A 502 20.80 -5.48 5.16
CA PRO A 502 21.98 -6.27 4.78
C PRO A 502 23.29 -5.59 5.20
N ALA A 503 24.28 -6.41 5.56
CA ALA A 503 25.55 -5.98 6.10
C ALA A 503 26.67 -5.82 5.05
N ASP A 504 26.49 -6.31 3.83
CA ASP A 504 27.38 -6.07 2.70
C ASP A 504 26.69 -6.28 1.33
N ALA A 505 27.47 -6.22 0.27
CA ALA A 505 26.94 -6.31 -1.11
C ALA A 505 26.36 -7.71 -1.43
N ASP A 506 26.99 -8.77 -0.98
CA ASP A 506 26.54 -10.13 -1.27
C ASP A 506 25.26 -10.46 -0.45
N GLU A 507 25.24 -10.09 0.83
CA GLU A 507 24.03 -10.20 1.67
C GLU A 507 22.85 -9.39 1.09
N THR A 508 23.14 -8.24 0.44
CA THR A 508 22.12 -7.45 -0.26
C THR A 508 21.47 -8.25 -1.39
N THR A 509 22.22 -9.05 -2.13
CA THR A 509 21.68 -9.91 -3.19
C THR A 509 20.75 -10.97 -2.62
N VAL A 510 21.12 -11.60 -1.50
CA VAL A 510 20.27 -12.56 -0.78
C VAL A 510 18.97 -11.90 -0.32
N CYS A 511 19.05 -10.70 0.27
CA CYS A 511 17.87 -9.94 0.71
C CYS A 511 16.93 -9.60 -0.45
N TRP A 512 17.47 -9.20 -1.62
CA TRP A 512 16.66 -8.97 -2.81
C TRP A 512 15.99 -10.24 -3.33
N LYS A 513 16.70 -11.38 -3.35
CA LYS A 513 16.12 -12.67 -3.70
C LYS A 513 14.91 -12.98 -2.82
N LEU A 514 15.08 -12.89 -1.51
CA LEU A 514 13.99 -13.11 -0.54
C LEU A 514 12.85 -12.08 -0.68
N ALA A 515 13.17 -10.82 -0.99
CA ALA A 515 12.16 -9.80 -1.26
C ALA A 515 11.31 -10.14 -2.47
N MET A 516 11.91 -10.63 -3.56
CA MET A 516 11.17 -11.01 -4.78
C MET A 516 10.38 -12.31 -4.60
N GLU A 517 10.85 -13.24 -3.80
CA GLU A 517 10.15 -14.48 -3.44
C GLU A 517 8.97 -14.23 -2.48
N ASN A 518 8.96 -13.11 -1.74
CA ASN A 518 7.87 -12.76 -0.85
C ASN A 518 6.69 -12.17 -1.63
N THR A 519 5.68 -12.99 -1.89
CA THR A 519 4.42 -12.61 -2.57
C THR A 519 3.25 -12.38 -1.62
N ALA A 520 3.47 -12.40 -0.31
CA ALA A 520 2.39 -12.40 0.68
C ALA A 520 2.32 -11.15 1.56
N THR A 521 3.41 -10.38 1.64
CA THR A 521 3.50 -9.22 2.54
C THR A 521 4.46 -8.19 1.96
N PRO A 522 4.34 -6.90 2.32
CA PRO A 522 5.33 -5.91 1.91
C PRO A 522 6.71 -6.24 2.46
N THR A 523 7.73 -5.82 1.74
CA THR A 523 9.14 -5.99 2.15
C THR A 523 9.83 -4.64 2.20
N ALA A 524 10.59 -4.38 3.27
CA ALA A 524 11.45 -3.22 3.44
C ALA A 524 12.93 -3.62 3.34
N LEU A 525 13.69 -2.92 2.51
CA LEU A 525 15.14 -3.03 2.34
C LEU A 525 15.79 -1.76 2.86
N ILE A 526 16.52 -1.83 3.96
CA ILE A 526 17.20 -0.71 4.61
C ILE A 526 18.68 -0.76 4.23
N LEU A 527 19.15 0.27 3.49
CA LEU A 527 20.41 0.21 2.75
C LEU A 527 21.35 1.37 3.12
N SER A 528 22.63 1.07 3.26
CA SER A 528 23.66 2.05 3.64
C SER A 528 24.00 3.05 2.52
N ARG A 529 24.38 4.28 2.93
CA ARG A 529 24.98 5.28 2.03
C ARG A 529 26.46 5.03 1.81
N GLN A 530 27.21 4.70 2.86
CA GLN A 530 28.64 4.46 2.83
C GLN A 530 28.98 3.03 2.36
N GLY A 531 30.17 2.85 1.83
CA GLY A 531 30.72 1.52 1.53
C GLY A 531 30.93 0.69 2.78
N ILE A 532 30.73 -0.61 2.67
CA ILE A 532 30.92 -1.58 3.75
C ILE A 532 31.88 -2.66 3.28
N ALA A 533 32.86 -3.00 4.13
CA ALA A 533 33.79 -4.09 3.82
C ALA A 533 33.03 -5.43 3.70
N LYS A 534 33.52 -6.30 2.81
CA LYS A 534 32.99 -7.65 2.65
C LYS A 534 33.10 -8.41 3.97
N LEU A 535 32.05 -9.13 4.33
CA LEU A 535 32.04 -9.98 5.52
C LEU A 535 32.94 -11.22 5.33
N PRO A 536 33.50 -11.77 6.41
CA PRO A 536 34.33 -12.96 6.34
C PRO A 536 33.59 -14.30 6.17
N ALA A 537 32.24 -14.26 6.02
CA ALA A 537 31.40 -15.45 5.94
C ALA A 537 31.68 -16.38 4.73
N GLY A 538 32.46 -15.94 3.75
CA GLY A 538 32.77 -16.74 2.57
C GLY A 538 31.53 -17.13 1.77
N ASN A 539 31.26 -18.44 1.63
CA ASN A 539 30.12 -18.96 0.89
C ASN A 539 28.84 -19.10 1.77
N ASP A 540 28.90 -18.73 3.04
CA ASP A 540 27.78 -18.92 3.97
C ASP A 540 26.70 -17.85 3.86
N TYR A 541 26.77 -16.96 2.86
CA TYR A 541 25.76 -15.94 2.61
C TYR A 541 24.36 -16.50 2.43
N GLU A 542 24.23 -17.72 1.91
CA GLU A 542 22.92 -18.39 1.81
C GLU A 542 22.28 -18.63 3.19
N GLN A 543 23.06 -18.60 4.27
CA GLN A 543 22.54 -18.61 5.64
C GLN A 543 21.81 -17.31 5.99
N ALA A 544 22.12 -16.20 5.34
CA ALA A 544 21.38 -14.94 5.49
C ALA A 544 19.88 -15.12 5.18
N ALA A 545 19.53 -16.08 4.32
CA ALA A 545 18.15 -16.48 4.04
C ALA A 545 17.37 -17.00 5.26
N LYS A 546 18.05 -17.30 6.37
CA LYS A 546 17.42 -17.68 7.64
C LYS A 546 17.21 -16.51 8.59
N GLY A 547 17.63 -15.29 8.21
CA GLY A 547 17.39 -14.03 8.93
C GLY A 547 18.45 -13.66 9.95
N ALA A 548 19.21 -14.61 10.51
CA ALA A 548 20.43 -14.40 11.27
C ALA A 548 21.35 -15.62 11.09
N TYR A 549 22.67 -15.39 11.03
CA TYR A 549 23.66 -16.45 10.81
C TYR A 549 25.03 -16.05 11.35
N ILE A 550 25.92 -17.05 11.54
CA ILE A 550 27.29 -16.85 12.03
C ILE A 550 28.18 -16.38 10.89
N VAL A 551 28.74 -15.18 11.02
CA VAL A 551 29.68 -14.58 10.07
C VAL A 551 31.10 -15.06 10.32
N GLU A 552 31.45 -15.18 11.60
CA GLU A 552 32.80 -15.55 12.03
C GLU A 552 32.79 -16.16 13.45
N GLY A 553 33.65 -17.14 13.70
CA GLY A 553 33.76 -17.84 14.99
C GLY A 553 32.66 -18.90 15.14
N SER A 554 33.06 -20.17 14.94
CA SER A 554 32.16 -21.33 15.00
C SER A 554 32.26 -22.13 16.31
N ASP A 555 32.96 -21.61 17.33
CA ASP A 555 33.10 -22.31 18.58
C ASP A 555 31.75 -22.65 19.22
N GLU A 556 31.56 -23.89 19.65
CA GLU A 556 30.33 -24.33 20.30
C GLU A 556 30.02 -23.54 21.58
N ASN A 557 31.06 -23.11 22.28
CA ASN A 557 30.97 -22.35 23.53
C ASN A 557 31.77 -21.04 23.46
N PRO A 558 31.27 -19.99 22.79
CA PRO A 558 31.93 -18.69 22.80
C PRO A 558 31.79 -18.01 24.17
N ASP A 559 32.77 -17.20 24.55
CA ASP A 559 32.70 -16.36 25.75
C ASP A 559 31.70 -15.22 25.56
N VAL A 560 31.55 -14.75 24.31
CA VAL A 560 30.61 -13.69 23.94
C VAL A 560 30.16 -13.83 22.50
N ILE A 561 28.90 -13.50 22.27
CA ILE A 561 28.29 -13.38 20.92
C ILE A 561 28.04 -11.90 20.59
N LEU A 562 28.59 -11.43 19.48
CA LEU A 562 28.38 -10.08 18.98
C LEU A 562 27.32 -10.10 17.90
N VAL A 563 26.28 -9.25 18.03
CA VAL A 563 25.11 -9.26 17.17
C VAL A 563 24.86 -7.88 16.56
N ALA A 564 24.73 -7.82 15.26
CA ALA A 564 24.33 -6.58 14.56
C ALA A 564 23.59 -6.89 13.25
N SER A 565 23.03 -5.85 12.65
CA SER A 565 22.56 -5.81 11.25
C SER A 565 23.24 -4.65 10.51
N GLY A 566 23.24 -4.67 9.19
CA GLY A 566 23.79 -3.57 8.41
C GLY A 566 25.29 -3.34 8.65
N SER A 567 25.72 -2.10 8.53
CA SER A 567 27.12 -1.70 8.59
C SER A 567 27.80 -1.97 9.94
N GLU A 568 27.03 -2.12 11.01
CA GLU A 568 27.58 -2.39 12.36
C GLU A 568 28.20 -3.78 12.46
N VAL A 569 27.80 -4.74 11.61
CA VAL A 569 28.47 -6.07 11.56
C VAL A 569 29.96 -5.90 11.21
N SER A 570 30.27 -5.08 10.20
CA SER A 570 31.68 -4.78 9.87
C SER A 570 32.44 -4.07 11.00
N THR A 571 31.74 -3.20 11.75
CA THR A 571 32.32 -2.55 12.94
C THR A 571 32.66 -3.58 14.05
N LEU A 572 31.75 -4.55 14.26
CA LEU A 572 32.02 -5.66 15.21
C LEU A 572 33.22 -6.52 14.77
N VAL A 573 33.28 -6.87 13.46
CA VAL A 573 34.40 -7.63 12.89
C VAL A 573 35.74 -6.92 13.17
N SER A 574 35.79 -5.59 12.96
CA SER A 574 37.01 -4.82 13.18
C SER A 574 37.49 -4.78 14.63
N GLY A 575 36.59 -4.96 15.61
CA GLY A 575 36.94 -5.01 17.04
C GLY A 575 37.37 -6.40 17.56
N CYS A 576 37.05 -7.45 16.80
CA CYS A 576 37.24 -8.82 17.26
C CYS A 576 38.70 -9.28 17.28
N GLU A 577 39.54 -8.74 16.40
CA GLU A 577 40.95 -9.15 16.35
C GLU A 577 41.69 -8.89 17.69
N ALA A 578 41.43 -7.75 18.32
CA ALA A 578 41.99 -7.40 19.62
C ALA A 578 41.49 -8.33 20.73
N LEU A 579 40.20 -8.68 20.75
CA LEU A 579 39.62 -9.62 21.72
C LEU A 579 40.25 -11.02 21.59
N ARG A 580 40.40 -11.52 20.38
CA ARG A 580 40.99 -12.84 20.10
C ARG A 580 42.46 -12.94 20.47
N LYS A 581 43.23 -11.86 20.29
CA LYS A 581 44.62 -11.79 20.74
C LYS A 581 44.77 -11.99 22.26
N GLU A 582 43.75 -11.72 23.02
CA GLU A 582 43.69 -11.97 24.46
C GLU A 582 43.08 -13.34 24.84
N GLY A 583 42.78 -14.18 23.83
CA GLY A 583 42.25 -15.53 24.03
C GLY A 583 40.74 -15.58 24.25
N ILE A 584 40.02 -14.47 24.05
CA ILE A 584 38.54 -14.41 24.17
C ILE A 584 37.92 -15.07 22.93
N LYS A 585 37.04 -16.04 23.15
CA LYS A 585 36.30 -16.74 22.10
C LYS A 585 35.10 -15.91 21.70
N VAL A 586 35.15 -15.34 20.50
CA VAL A 586 34.11 -14.45 19.97
C VAL A 586 33.40 -15.09 18.81
N ARG A 587 32.05 -15.10 18.86
CA ARG A 587 31.17 -15.39 17.74
C ARG A 587 30.54 -14.08 17.23
N ILE A 588 30.53 -13.86 15.92
CA ILE A 588 29.87 -12.72 15.28
C ILE A 588 28.66 -13.22 14.50
N VAL A 589 27.52 -12.59 14.72
CA VAL A 589 26.24 -12.89 14.07
C VAL A 589 25.79 -11.68 13.28
N SER A 590 25.58 -11.85 11.97
CA SER A 590 24.78 -10.91 11.17
C SER A 590 23.31 -11.28 11.26
N ALA A 591 22.45 -10.31 11.53
CA ALA A 591 21.01 -10.49 11.65
C ALA A 591 20.26 -9.54 10.71
N PRO A 592 20.32 -9.76 9.38
CA PRO A 592 19.64 -8.90 8.42
C PRO A 592 18.11 -8.84 8.62
N SER A 593 17.48 -9.87 9.19
CA SER A 593 16.03 -9.89 9.43
C SER A 593 15.69 -10.64 10.73
N GLU A 594 15.35 -9.90 11.78
CA GLU A 594 14.87 -10.49 13.05
C GLU A 594 13.60 -11.31 12.85
N GLY A 595 12.64 -10.78 12.11
CA GLY A 595 11.36 -11.48 11.89
C GLY A 595 11.55 -12.83 11.19
N LEU A 596 12.38 -12.87 10.15
CA LEU A 596 12.69 -14.13 9.46
C LEU A 596 13.43 -15.12 10.35
N PHE A 597 14.38 -14.66 11.18
CA PHE A 597 15.08 -15.51 12.14
C PHE A 597 14.12 -16.12 13.16
N ARG A 598 13.12 -15.37 13.62
CA ARG A 598 12.11 -15.87 14.57
C ARG A 598 11.17 -16.92 13.98
N THR A 599 11.10 -17.04 12.65
CA THR A 599 10.33 -18.11 11.99
C THR A 599 11.11 -19.42 11.88
N GLN A 600 12.42 -19.42 12.18
CA GLN A 600 13.23 -20.64 12.18
C GLN A 600 12.84 -21.55 13.36
N ASN A 601 13.19 -22.86 13.26
CA ASN A 601 12.97 -23.77 14.35
C ASN A 601 13.86 -23.40 15.59
N LYS A 602 13.48 -23.89 16.75
CA LYS A 602 14.18 -23.57 18.00
C LYS A 602 15.64 -24.03 18.00
N GLU A 603 15.91 -25.18 17.40
CA GLU A 603 17.25 -25.75 17.29
C GLU A 603 18.19 -24.81 16.53
N TYR A 604 17.73 -24.22 15.43
CA TYR A 604 18.51 -23.24 14.68
C TYR A 604 18.70 -21.95 15.48
N GLN A 605 17.63 -21.43 16.10
CA GLN A 605 17.72 -20.21 16.93
C GLN A 605 18.74 -20.40 18.08
N GLU A 606 18.71 -21.51 18.78
CA GLU A 606 19.60 -21.88 19.83
C GLU A 606 21.07 -22.08 19.33
N ALA A 607 21.22 -22.66 18.13
CA ALA A 607 22.56 -22.84 17.55
C ALA A 607 23.22 -21.48 17.21
N ILE A 608 22.45 -20.48 16.79
CA ILE A 608 22.98 -19.15 16.45
C ILE A 608 23.14 -18.28 17.69
N LEU A 609 22.08 -18.18 18.52
CA LEU A 609 22.03 -17.33 19.72
C LEU A 609 21.68 -18.14 20.98
N PRO A 610 22.59 -19.03 21.45
CA PRO A 610 22.35 -19.91 22.58
C PRO A 610 21.97 -19.14 23.84
N TYR A 611 21.10 -19.74 24.64
CA TYR A 611 20.72 -19.22 25.95
C TYR A 611 21.92 -19.28 26.92
N GLY A 612 22.03 -18.30 27.80
CA GLY A 612 23.02 -18.27 28.85
C GLY A 612 24.42 -17.71 28.47
N ILE A 613 24.70 -17.57 27.17
CA ILE A 613 25.95 -16.92 26.70
C ILE A 613 25.74 -15.40 26.69
N LYS A 614 26.78 -14.65 27.13
CA LYS A 614 26.78 -13.18 27.04
C LYS A 614 26.63 -12.71 25.61
N LYS A 615 25.71 -11.75 25.36
CA LYS A 615 25.43 -11.18 24.04
C LYS A 615 25.65 -9.68 24.05
N PHE A 616 26.48 -9.19 23.15
CA PHE A 616 26.73 -7.77 22.93
C PHE A 616 26.12 -7.36 21.58
N GLY A 617 25.14 -6.47 21.60
CA GLY A 617 24.55 -5.90 20.40
C GLY A 617 25.15 -4.55 20.02
N MET A 618 25.24 -4.26 18.71
CA MET A 618 25.57 -2.92 18.21
C MET A 618 24.59 -2.51 17.14
N THR A 619 23.97 -1.34 17.30
CA THR A 619 23.06 -0.74 16.32
C THR A 619 23.34 0.74 16.17
N ALA A 620 23.24 1.27 14.95
CA ALA A 620 23.32 2.71 14.69
C ALA A 620 21.99 3.46 14.95
N GLY A 621 21.01 2.78 15.49
CA GLY A 621 19.75 3.31 15.99
C GLY A 621 19.59 3.16 17.49
N LEU A 622 18.34 3.18 17.97
CA LEU A 622 18.04 2.98 19.40
C LEU A 622 18.36 1.54 19.84
N PRO A 623 18.89 1.33 21.06
CA PRO A 623 19.20 -0.01 21.60
C PRO A 623 18.05 -1.01 21.53
N VAL A 624 16.79 -0.56 21.71
CA VAL A 624 15.57 -1.36 21.62
C VAL A 624 15.44 -2.15 20.31
N THR A 625 16.08 -1.67 19.26
CA THR A 625 16.09 -2.34 17.93
C THR A 625 16.62 -3.78 18.01
N LEU A 626 17.61 -4.06 18.90
CA LEU A 626 18.22 -5.36 19.03
C LEU A 626 17.81 -6.16 20.28
N GLU A 627 16.96 -5.60 21.15
CA GLU A 627 16.50 -6.31 22.37
C GLU A 627 15.89 -7.67 22.08
N GLY A 628 15.23 -7.81 20.93
CA GLY A 628 14.63 -9.05 20.50
C GLY A 628 15.65 -10.18 20.22
N LEU A 629 16.88 -9.85 19.86
CA LEU A 629 17.95 -10.80 19.53
C LEU A 629 18.94 -10.98 20.69
N VAL A 630 19.29 -9.89 21.34
CA VAL A 630 20.31 -9.85 22.40
C VAL A 630 19.71 -10.19 23.77
N GLY A 631 18.44 -9.77 23.99
CA GLY A 631 17.77 -9.90 25.28
C GLY A 631 17.98 -8.69 26.18
N ILE A 632 17.42 -8.78 27.40
CA ILE A 632 17.55 -7.80 28.48
C ILE A 632 18.04 -8.55 29.72
N GLY A 633 18.99 -7.99 30.44
CA GLY A 633 19.50 -8.58 31.69
C GLY A 633 21.05 -8.65 31.78
N PRO A 634 21.60 -9.32 32.78
CA PRO A 634 23.06 -9.28 33.07
C PRO A 634 23.94 -9.92 31.98
N ASN A 635 23.36 -10.80 31.16
CA ASN A 635 24.03 -11.42 30.01
C ASN A 635 23.79 -10.68 28.69
N SER A 636 23.29 -9.44 28.74
CA SER A 636 22.90 -8.68 27.57
C SER A 636 23.37 -7.24 27.67
N LYS A 637 24.04 -6.76 26.65
CA LYS A 637 24.43 -5.35 26.52
C LYS A 637 24.24 -4.89 25.07
N ILE A 638 23.64 -3.73 24.87
CA ILE A 638 23.44 -3.17 23.54
C ILE A 638 24.03 -1.77 23.51
N PHE A 639 24.96 -1.55 22.58
CA PHE A 639 25.48 -0.23 22.24
C PHE A 639 24.68 0.34 21.08
N GLY A 640 24.14 1.52 21.27
CA GLY A 640 23.30 2.22 20.27
C GLY A 640 23.23 3.71 20.56
N LEU A 641 22.58 4.46 19.71
CA LEU A 641 22.33 5.89 19.89
C LEU A 641 21.21 6.12 20.90
N SER A 642 21.35 7.15 21.72
CA SER A 642 20.32 7.63 22.66
C SER A 642 19.87 9.06 22.36
N SER A 643 20.38 9.65 21.28
CA SER A 643 20.07 11.01 20.81
C SER A 643 20.03 11.03 19.29
N PHE A 644 19.50 12.10 18.73
CA PHE A 644 19.68 12.40 17.31
C PHE A 644 21.16 12.51 16.96
N GLY A 645 21.48 12.32 15.67
CA GLY A 645 22.84 12.38 15.15
C GLY A 645 23.40 13.81 15.01
N PHE A 646 24.48 13.95 14.26
CA PHE A 646 25.22 15.20 14.10
C PHE A 646 25.71 15.38 12.67
N SER A 647 25.80 16.62 12.20
CA SER A 647 26.36 16.93 10.88
C SER A 647 27.89 16.94 10.91
N ALA A 648 28.51 15.93 10.28
CA ALA A 648 29.97 15.85 10.05
C ALA A 648 30.26 14.76 9.01
N PRO A 649 31.48 14.68 8.43
CA PRO A 649 31.89 13.52 7.66
C PRO A 649 31.71 12.23 8.47
N TYR A 650 31.15 11.20 7.85
CA TYR A 650 30.74 9.99 8.58
C TYR A 650 31.85 9.33 9.41
N LYS A 651 33.12 9.41 8.95
CA LYS A 651 34.26 8.89 9.72
C LYS A 651 34.50 9.64 11.04
N VAL A 652 34.23 10.94 11.03
CA VAL A 652 34.28 11.78 12.24
C VAL A 652 33.15 11.37 13.18
N LEU A 653 31.98 11.11 12.64
CA LEU A 653 30.83 10.62 13.41
C LEU A 653 31.12 9.22 14.00
N ASP A 654 31.71 8.30 13.25
CA ASP A 654 32.15 7.00 13.77
C ASP A 654 33.05 7.15 15.00
N GLU A 655 34.03 8.05 14.93
CA GLU A 655 34.95 8.30 16.08
C GLU A 655 34.23 8.97 17.26
N LYS A 656 33.45 10.01 16.99
CA LYS A 656 32.78 10.80 18.06
C LYS A 656 31.66 10.04 18.74
N LEU A 657 30.93 9.21 17.99
CA LEU A 657 29.80 8.42 18.49
C LEU A 657 30.25 7.03 18.98
N GLY A 658 31.52 6.68 18.77
CA GLY A 658 32.12 5.44 19.28
C GLY A 658 31.86 4.18 18.44
N TYR A 659 31.55 4.33 17.16
CA TYR A 659 31.34 3.21 16.23
C TYR A 659 32.66 2.76 15.59
N THR A 660 33.63 2.45 16.42
CA THR A 660 35.00 2.01 16.05
C THR A 660 35.31 0.65 16.62
N GLY A 661 36.21 -0.11 15.96
CA GLY A 661 36.70 -1.39 16.49
C GLY A 661 37.37 -1.28 17.85
N GLU A 662 38.08 -0.16 18.13
CA GLU A 662 38.64 0.11 19.43
C GLU A 662 37.59 0.22 20.52
N ASN A 663 36.49 0.92 20.25
CA ASN A 663 35.40 1.02 21.23
C ASN A 663 34.66 -0.30 21.41
N VAL A 664 34.47 -1.09 20.36
CA VAL A 664 33.91 -2.45 20.46
C VAL A 664 34.73 -3.28 21.41
N TYR A 665 36.05 -3.29 21.24
CA TYR A 665 36.95 -3.98 22.15
C TYR A 665 36.80 -3.52 23.61
N LYS A 666 36.81 -2.21 23.88
CA LYS A 666 36.66 -1.65 25.23
C LYS A 666 35.29 -2.02 25.85
N GLN A 667 34.20 -1.87 25.11
CA GLN A 667 32.86 -2.17 25.60
C GLN A 667 32.67 -3.66 25.91
N VAL A 668 33.14 -4.54 25.02
CA VAL A 668 33.04 -6.00 25.23
C VAL A 668 33.87 -6.44 26.39
N LYS A 669 35.12 -5.95 26.54
CA LYS A 669 35.95 -6.25 27.71
C LYS A 669 35.32 -5.83 29.03
N ALA A 670 34.79 -4.61 29.10
CA ALA A 670 34.07 -4.14 30.28
C ALA A 670 32.88 -5.05 30.61
N PHE A 671 32.08 -5.39 29.60
CA PHE A 671 30.92 -6.26 29.76
C PHE A 671 31.30 -7.70 30.21
N LEU A 672 32.42 -8.24 29.77
CA LEU A 672 32.89 -9.56 30.21
C LEU A 672 33.37 -9.55 31.66
N ALA A 673 33.80 -8.40 32.15
CA ALA A 673 34.26 -8.22 33.55
C ALA A 673 33.12 -7.99 34.56
N GLU A 674 31.94 -7.56 34.08
CA GLU A 674 30.70 -7.48 34.87
C GLU A 674 30.15 -8.89 35.17
#